data_cd33842e39adf7761fc038127048b600
#
_entry.id   cd33842e39adf7761fc038127048b600
#
_cell.length_a   1.000
_cell.length_b   1.000
_cell.length_c   1.000
_cell.angle_alpha   90.00
_cell.angle_beta   90.00
_cell.angle_gamma   90.00
#
_symmetry.space_group_name_H-M   'P 1'
#
loop_
_entity.id
_entity.type
_entity.pdbx_description
1 polymer ?
#
loop_
_entity_poly.entity_id
_entity_poly.type
_entity_poly.pdbx_seq_one_letter_code
_entity_poly.pdbx_strand_id
1 'polypeptide(L)'
;MATNLIQTTFSTEYKDDYRDSDNYHRILFNSGRALQARELTQSQTIIQSELARVGSFLFNEAGIFGSSGNLSSGFSPLGYVKLVSLGSLSSAYPALVGTKITNADGISATVKAVIPATGGDPDTLLVRYISSNNLTSDDTTVAPKTFVASETLNYSTTSGSGTLTIAANNQNDLAIGKGSMIEIPEFNTFVAGHFVFVNAQSLVISKYNPKPNEVVGYVLTEDVVTVSDDNALYDNTGSTPNLTSPGADRYRIRMTLIKESDVTASQTFYPLLKMQDGVTRKINQSNDTLNELGNILNARTNDITGNFIVDNPGSQFGLTIDEDSDDNFLRFNVDGGILFVNGNRVERKAGSNPIRVEKPRSTTSDLHNKTNEFMPARYGNYVLADSANVKGLISHINDFSTVNLYDDIGKTSVIGTTRIRNIQDFDNEYRIHLFDVNLNAAKSFRNVKAIGTDSSDFADLKAVNGVISLIDKEQSSLLMPIGQRRVQSITNVTMPVTRIATGTTNVSGVATFQVSDISSNTFTDGASWMVEVDSAGEIFSPPSYDSAGGAVTTISGLPASKAVTLLAYENKTAVQKIKRLQLNYSESRSLVGRTFTLTKPDIYIFKSVVEDATGLDITNRFIFNNGQRDDFYTVGTGTVKSGSAVPGGTVTVTYDYFTHTAGDYFAGKNSYPDIAYEKVPQYVTSTGSAFKLTDVIDMRPVKNNAGTQFTGTGSVIEPLPKNGATITAGTVANWMPRRDIVHISNTGLITVTKGQTSPNPAVPSLPMNEMLLHGVSLNPYTFNENDLSITTIDHRGFKMSDIRRMDDRLSNVEELTALTISEMELQKLDVQDPNDATLPDRVKQGITGDTFKSNIQSHMTDLDYRARIDRKMGSVSPMVFGRSITLYYDSDTSSNVQQKGNTVWPTYTEEVYINQNVASKAINVNQFEMNKSVGSATIEPPRDAFTTRKKVDANYELGTTAARAEINTKSVSSQGNENFDGGL
;
A
#
# COMPACT_ATOMS: atom_id res chain seq x y z
N MET A 1 -27.36 -45.58 1.42
CA MET A 1 -27.94 -46.33 2.56
C MET A 1 -29.44 -46.06 2.57
N ALA A 2 -30.24 -47.08 2.71
CA ALA A 2 -31.68 -46.86 2.90
C ALA A 2 -31.89 -46.06 4.18
N THR A 3 -32.88 -45.15 4.16
CA THR A 3 -33.20 -44.32 5.31
C THR A 3 -33.58 -45.21 6.52
N ASN A 4 -33.26 -44.79 7.74
CA ASN A 4 -33.66 -45.51 8.95
C ASN A 4 -35.19 -45.64 9.08
N LEU A 5 -35.93 -44.69 8.49
CA LEU A 5 -37.40 -44.72 8.51
C LEU A 5 -37.98 -45.83 7.65
N ILE A 6 -37.34 -46.17 6.53
CA ILE A 6 -37.82 -47.26 5.65
C ILE A 6 -37.76 -48.60 6.37
N GLN A 7 -36.69 -48.86 7.13
CA GLN A 7 -36.55 -50.15 7.85
C GLN A 7 -37.47 -50.27 9.07
N THR A 8 -37.78 -49.20 9.77
CA THR A 8 -38.51 -49.23 11.04
C THR A 8 -39.99 -48.93 10.86
N THR A 9 -40.32 -47.84 10.17
CA THR A 9 -41.73 -47.36 10.04
C THR A 9 -42.45 -48.07 8.91
N PHE A 10 -41.84 -48.19 7.73
CA PHE A 10 -42.49 -48.82 6.59
C PHE A 10 -42.77 -50.31 6.78
N SER A 11 -41.85 -51.01 7.46
CA SER A 11 -42.03 -52.45 7.76
C SER A 11 -43.08 -52.72 8.85
N THR A 12 -43.23 -51.84 9.82
CA THR A 12 -44.14 -52.03 10.96
C THR A 12 -45.53 -51.51 10.68
N GLU A 13 -45.72 -50.31 10.26
CA GLU A 13 -47.01 -49.64 10.07
C GLU A 13 -47.61 -49.91 8.69
N TYR A 14 -46.80 -49.87 7.65
CA TYR A 14 -47.20 -50.03 6.27
C TYR A 14 -47.00 -51.44 5.73
N LYS A 15 -46.46 -52.35 6.56
CA LYS A 15 -46.21 -53.74 6.24
C LYS A 15 -45.37 -53.98 4.98
N ASP A 16 -44.47 -53.03 4.65
CA ASP A 16 -43.56 -53.20 3.54
C ASP A 16 -42.42 -54.14 3.99
N ASP A 17 -42.42 -55.31 3.45
CA ASP A 17 -41.47 -56.38 3.76
C ASP A 17 -40.35 -56.55 2.74
N TYR A 18 -40.19 -55.50 1.88
CA TYR A 18 -39.13 -55.50 0.90
C TYR A 18 -37.73 -55.62 1.51
N ARG A 19 -36.94 -56.51 0.94
CA ARG A 19 -35.49 -56.68 1.28
C ARG A 19 -34.71 -56.75 -0.01
N ASP A 20 -33.61 -56.02 -0.08
CA ASP A 20 -32.65 -56.06 -1.22
C ASP A 20 -32.14 -57.47 -1.50
N SER A 21 -31.97 -58.30 -0.47
CA SER A 21 -31.53 -59.72 -0.57
C SER A 21 -32.48 -60.63 -1.37
N ASP A 22 -33.75 -60.24 -1.41
CA ASP A 22 -34.75 -61.06 -2.08
C ASP A 22 -34.79 -60.87 -3.60
N ASN A 23 -34.08 -59.81 -4.09
CA ASN A 23 -33.98 -59.48 -5.52
C ASN A 23 -35.33 -59.40 -6.25
N TYR A 24 -36.35 -58.85 -5.59
CA TYR A 24 -37.62 -58.57 -6.23
C TYR A 24 -37.49 -57.33 -7.05
N HIS A 25 -37.74 -57.46 -8.37
CA HIS A 25 -37.67 -56.35 -9.31
C HIS A 25 -39.04 -55.87 -9.79
N ARG A 26 -40.10 -56.64 -9.59
CA ARG A 26 -41.45 -56.34 -10.02
C ARG A 26 -42.51 -57.16 -9.31
N ILE A 27 -43.58 -56.49 -8.89
CA ILE A 27 -44.77 -57.17 -8.37
C ILE A 27 -45.66 -57.51 -9.54
N LEU A 28 -46.12 -58.78 -9.56
CA LEU A 28 -46.99 -59.31 -10.60
C LEU A 28 -48.42 -59.57 -10.02
N PHE A 29 -49.39 -58.72 -10.36
CA PHE A 29 -50.78 -58.87 -9.93
C PHE A 29 -51.40 -59.99 -10.73
N ASN A 30 -51.96 -60.96 -10.01
CA ASN A 30 -52.68 -62.09 -10.62
C ASN A 30 -54.23 -61.88 -10.56
N SER A 31 -54.84 -62.09 -11.65
CA SER A 31 -56.32 -62.01 -11.69
C SER A 31 -56.92 -63.02 -10.73
N GLY A 32 -57.96 -62.63 -9.95
CA GLY A 32 -58.61 -63.46 -8.96
C GLY A 32 -57.95 -63.41 -7.54
N ARG A 33 -56.84 -62.61 -7.32
CA ARG A 33 -56.29 -62.35 -6.00
C ARG A 33 -56.60 -60.92 -5.61
N ALA A 34 -56.97 -60.70 -4.33
CA ALA A 34 -57.16 -59.36 -3.79
C ALA A 34 -55.86 -58.59 -3.71
N LEU A 35 -55.86 -57.35 -4.13
CA LEU A 35 -54.76 -56.43 -4.01
C LEU A 35 -54.54 -56.06 -2.54
N GLN A 36 -53.27 -56.22 -2.05
CA GLN A 36 -52.90 -55.87 -0.69
C GLN A 36 -52.17 -54.48 -0.69
N ALA A 37 -52.44 -53.67 0.33
CA ALA A 37 -51.80 -52.35 0.46
C ALA A 37 -50.27 -52.44 0.45
N ARG A 38 -49.67 -53.51 1.09
CA ARG A 38 -48.23 -53.72 1.06
C ARG A 38 -47.67 -53.95 -0.33
N GLU A 39 -48.41 -54.54 -1.28
CA GLU A 39 -47.93 -54.74 -2.64
C GLU A 39 -47.80 -53.42 -3.42
N LEU A 40 -48.65 -52.46 -3.13
CA LEU A 40 -48.54 -51.12 -3.69
C LEU A 40 -47.37 -50.37 -3.11
N THR A 41 -47.19 -50.45 -1.79
CA THR A 41 -46.03 -49.82 -1.10
C THR A 41 -44.70 -50.43 -1.56
N GLN A 42 -44.67 -51.78 -1.59
CA GLN A 42 -43.49 -52.52 -2.03
C GLN A 42 -43.09 -52.22 -3.50
N SER A 43 -44.11 -52.03 -4.38
CA SER A 43 -43.79 -51.65 -5.77
C SER A 43 -43.09 -50.33 -5.89
N GLN A 44 -43.44 -49.38 -5.01
CA GLN A 44 -42.74 -48.07 -4.93
C GLN A 44 -41.36 -48.25 -4.34
N THR A 45 -41.21 -49.03 -3.29
CA THR A 45 -39.92 -49.29 -2.62
C THR A 45 -38.90 -49.96 -3.55
N ILE A 46 -39.33 -50.89 -4.39
CA ILE A 46 -38.51 -51.53 -5.40
C ILE A 46 -37.95 -50.50 -6.37
N ILE A 47 -38.81 -49.62 -6.92
CA ILE A 47 -38.39 -48.57 -7.88
C ILE A 47 -37.45 -47.56 -7.18
N GLN A 48 -37.76 -47.17 -5.95
CA GLN A 48 -36.94 -46.26 -5.17
C GLN A 48 -35.57 -46.85 -4.85
N SER A 49 -35.51 -48.16 -4.49
CA SER A 49 -34.26 -48.86 -4.25
C SER A 49 -33.38 -48.93 -5.50
N GLU A 50 -33.93 -49.19 -6.65
CA GLU A 50 -33.17 -49.15 -7.91
C GLU A 50 -32.67 -47.75 -8.24
N LEU A 51 -33.54 -46.73 -8.07
CA LEU A 51 -33.17 -45.33 -8.29
C LEU A 51 -32.07 -44.89 -7.29
N ALA A 52 -32.17 -45.33 -6.02
CA ALA A 52 -31.16 -45.05 -5.00
C ALA A 52 -29.79 -45.69 -5.34
N ARG A 53 -29.81 -46.90 -5.89
CA ARG A 53 -28.56 -47.56 -6.36
C ARG A 53 -27.92 -46.80 -7.51
N VAL A 54 -28.69 -46.42 -8.51
CA VAL A 54 -28.21 -45.60 -9.62
C VAL A 54 -27.76 -44.24 -9.13
N GLY A 55 -28.51 -43.61 -8.24
CA GLY A 55 -28.19 -42.33 -7.66
C GLY A 55 -26.87 -42.34 -6.85
N SER A 56 -26.69 -43.33 -5.98
CA SER A 56 -25.47 -43.48 -5.19
C SER A 56 -24.22 -43.86 -6.01
N PHE A 57 -24.41 -44.44 -7.20
CA PHE A 57 -23.32 -44.68 -8.14
C PHE A 57 -22.89 -43.37 -8.87
N LEU A 58 -23.85 -42.49 -9.16
CA LEU A 58 -23.62 -41.29 -9.97
C LEU A 58 -23.36 -40.02 -9.12
N PHE A 59 -23.89 -39.98 -7.89
CA PHE A 59 -23.91 -38.77 -7.06
C PHE A 59 -23.34 -39.06 -5.66
N ASN A 60 -22.54 -38.13 -5.13
CA ASN A 60 -22.16 -38.17 -3.72
C ASN A 60 -23.35 -37.81 -2.82
N GLU A 61 -23.33 -38.36 -1.61
CA GLU A 61 -24.28 -38.00 -0.57
C GLU A 61 -24.25 -36.51 -0.30
N ALA A 62 -25.40 -35.85 -0.33
CA ALA A 62 -25.58 -34.40 -0.26
C ALA A 62 -24.89 -33.59 -1.37
N GLY A 63 -24.54 -34.23 -2.48
CA GLY A 63 -24.03 -33.52 -3.68
C GLY A 63 -25.11 -32.59 -4.26
N ILE A 64 -24.70 -31.39 -4.65
CA ILE A 64 -25.62 -30.40 -5.23
C ILE A 64 -25.60 -30.48 -6.75
N PHE A 65 -26.76 -30.50 -7.35
CA PHE A 65 -26.95 -30.51 -8.81
C PHE A 65 -28.18 -29.73 -9.26
N GLY A 66 -28.22 -29.35 -10.51
CA GLY A 66 -29.42 -28.70 -11.09
C GLY A 66 -29.61 -27.22 -10.69
N SER A 67 -28.74 -26.63 -9.91
CA SER A 67 -28.69 -25.17 -9.79
C SER A 67 -28.01 -24.59 -11.01
N SER A 68 -28.49 -23.50 -11.57
CA SER A 68 -27.86 -22.76 -12.65
C SER A 68 -26.47 -22.29 -12.20
N GLY A 69 -25.47 -23.15 -12.37
CA GLY A 69 -24.01 -22.96 -12.27
C GLY A 69 -23.53 -21.98 -11.21
N ASN A 70 -23.13 -22.41 -10.10
CA ASN A 70 -22.58 -21.77 -8.93
C ASN A 70 -23.58 -21.43 -7.84
N LEU A 71 -23.49 -22.20 -6.78
CA LEU A 71 -24.02 -21.81 -5.50
C LEU A 71 -23.28 -20.54 -5.04
N SER A 72 -23.67 -19.39 -5.54
CA SER A 72 -23.20 -18.12 -4.99
C SER A 72 -23.83 -17.98 -3.61
N SER A 73 -23.10 -18.33 -2.58
CA SER A 73 -23.53 -18.06 -1.22
C SER A 73 -23.69 -16.56 -1.06
N GLY A 74 -24.89 -16.10 -0.83
CA GLY A 74 -25.19 -14.71 -0.52
C GLY A 74 -24.74 -14.35 0.90
N PHE A 75 -23.48 -14.64 1.27
CA PHE A 75 -22.95 -14.13 2.52
C PHE A 75 -22.86 -12.61 2.46
N SER A 76 -23.51 -11.95 3.40
CA SER A 76 -23.51 -10.49 3.48
C SER A 76 -23.28 -10.05 4.91
N PRO A 77 -22.27 -9.20 5.17
CA PRO A 77 -22.25 -8.42 6.39
C PRO A 77 -23.41 -7.42 6.32
N LEU A 78 -24.31 -7.47 7.29
CA LEU A 78 -25.48 -6.62 7.39
C LEU A 78 -25.35 -5.69 8.58
N GLY A 79 -25.98 -4.52 8.54
CA GLY A 79 -26.16 -3.70 9.73
C GLY A 79 -27.07 -4.38 10.72
N TYR A 80 -26.77 -4.36 12.03
CA TYR A 80 -27.76 -4.69 13.03
C TYR A 80 -28.28 -3.41 13.71
N VAL A 81 -29.55 -3.46 14.11
CA VAL A 81 -30.23 -2.37 14.83
C VAL A 81 -30.99 -3.00 15.99
N LYS A 82 -30.59 -2.69 17.22
CA LYS A 82 -31.30 -3.11 18.45
C LYS A 82 -32.48 -2.18 18.68
N LEU A 83 -33.62 -2.74 19.00
CA LEU A 83 -34.84 -1.98 19.23
C LEU A 83 -35.14 -1.86 20.73
N VAL A 84 -35.76 -0.77 21.11
CA VAL A 84 -36.45 -0.71 22.38
C VAL A 84 -37.61 -1.72 22.33
N SER A 85 -37.76 -2.55 23.36
CA SER A 85 -38.69 -3.68 23.39
C SER A 85 -40.01 -3.40 22.69
N LEU A 86 -40.37 -4.25 21.73
CA LEU A 86 -41.51 -4.07 20.84
C LEU A 86 -42.88 -4.47 21.45
N GLY A 87 -42.92 -4.95 22.69
CA GLY A 87 -44.14 -5.27 23.43
C GLY A 87 -45.16 -6.05 22.64
N SER A 88 -46.07 -5.37 21.97
CA SER A 88 -47.19 -5.97 21.21
C SER A 88 -46.85 -6.39 19.76
N LEU A 89 -45.64 -6.14 19.27
CA LEU A 89 -45.28 -6.38 17.87
C LEU A 89 -44.70 -7.79 17.60
N SER A 90 -44.67 -8.68 18.57
CA SER A 90 -44.15 -10.04 18.36
C SER A 90 -44.90 -10.83 17.26
N SER A 91 -46.12 -10.52 17.00
CA SER A 91 -46.94 -11.08 15.90
C SER A 91 -46.63 -10.44 14.52
N ALA A 92 -46.01 -9.26 14.49
CA ALA A 92 -45.69 -8.54 13.25
C ALA A 92 -44.24 -8.84 12.73
N TYR A 93 -43.46 -9.61 13.45
CA TYR A 93 -42.07 -9.92 13.04
C TYR A 93 -41.94 -10.48 11.61
N PRO A 94 -42.75 -11.46 11.19
CA PRO A 94 -42.64 -11.98 9.82
C PRO A 94 -42.93 -10.92 8.75
N ALA A 95 -43.85 -9.98 9.06
CA ALA A 95 -44.24 -8.94 8.12
C ALA A 95 -43.18 -7.83 7.95
N LEU A 96 -42.21 -7.69 8.88
CA LEU A 96 -41.17 -6.71 8.75
C LEU A 96 -40.05 -7.17 7.82
N VAL A 97 -39.86 -8.46 7.63
CA VAL A 97 -38.82 -8.97 6.72
C VAL A 97 -39.14 -8.54 5.29
N GLY A 98 -38.19 -7.97 4.61
CA GLY A 98 -38.34 -7.40 3.26
C GLY A 98 -38.85 -5.96 3.23
N THR A 99 -39.35 -5.41 4.34
CA THR A 99 -39.83 -4.03 4.38
C THR A 99 -38.73 -3.01 4.39
N LYS A 100 -39.04 -1.84 3.83
CA LYS A 100 -38.16 -0.67 3.90
C LYS A 100 -38.45 0.10 5.19
N ILE A 101 -37.42 0.40 5.95
CA ILE A 101 -37.43 1.28 7.13
C ILE A 101 -36.69 2.55 6.80
N THR A 102 -37.14 3.69 7.32
CA THR A 102 -36.55 5.02 7.01
C THR A 102 -36.57 5.90 8.25
N ASN A 103 -35.50 6.64 8.52
CA ASN A 103 -35.45 7.64 9.57
C ASN A 103 -35.92 9.02 9.08
N ALA A 104 -35.92 10.01 9.98
CA ALA A 104 -36.30 11.39 9.65
C ALA A 104 -35.32 12.06 8.65
N ASP A 105 -34.05 11.66 8.65
CA ASP A 105 -33.01 12.19 7.78
C ASP A 105 -33.00 11.56 6.37
N GLY A 106 -33.95 10.66 6.06
CA GLY A 106 -34.07 10.00 4.76
C GLY A 106 -33.11 8.82 4.57
N ILE A 107 -32.35 8.42 5.59
CA ILE A 107 -31.58 7.18 5.56
C ILE A 107 -32.57 6.02 5.52
N SER A 108 -32.35 5.08 4.59
CA SER A 108 -33.25 3.95 4.44
C SER A 108 -32.52 2.62 4.33
N ALA A 109 -33.16 1.57 4.86
CA ALA A 109 -32.61 0.22 4.84
C ALA A 109 -33.75 -0.80 4.65
N THR A 110 -33.45 -1.95 4.06
CA THR A 110 -34.37 -3.09 3.99
C THR A 110 -34.06 -4.04 5.15
N VAL A 111 -35.10 -4.45 5.85
CA VAL A 111 -35.01 -5.47 6.89
C VAL A 111 -34.83 -6.85 6.24
N LYS A 112 -33.74 -7.51 6.57
CA LYS A 112 -33.42 -8.87 6.05
C LYS A 112 -33.76 -9.98 7.02
N ALA A 113 -33.67 -9.73 8.30
CA ALA A 113 -34.08 -10.65 9.36
C ALA A 113 -34.50 -9.88 10.61
N VAL A 114 -35.42 -10.48 11.33
CA VAL A 114 -35.84 -10.01 12.64
C VAL A 114 -35.52 -11.10 13.65
N ILE A 115 -34.80 -10.73 14.69
CA ILE A 115 -34.35 -11.65 15.73
C ILE A 115 -35.02 -11.23 17.05
N PRO A 116 -35.93 -12.06 17.57
CA PRO A 116 -36.62 -11.75 18.82
C PRO A 116 -35.66 -11.64 20.01
N ALA A 117 -36.08 -10.89 21.01
CA ALA A 117 -35.36 -10.75 22.27
C ALA A 117 -35.16 -12.11 22.97
N THR A 118 -33.95 -12.35 23.44
CA THR A 118 -33.60 -13.58 24.15
C THR A 118 -32.58 -13.28 25.24
N GLY A 119 -32.82 -13.78 26.47
CA GLY A 119 -31.82 -13.74 27.56
C GLY A 119 -31.32 -12.36 27.96
N GLY A 120 -32.15 -11.33 27.83
CA GLY A 120 -31.78 -9.93 28.15
C GLY A 120 -31.23 -9.15 26.93
N ASP A 121 -30.98 -9.79 25.81
CA ASP A 121 -30.64 -9.16 24.55
C ASP A 121 -31.94 -8.67 23.85
N PRO A 122 -32.01 -7.39 23.41
CA PRO A 122 -33.23 -6.83 22.85
C PRO A 122 -33.54 -7.36 21.45
N ASP A 123 -34.79 -7.10 21.00
CA ASP A 123 -35.17 -7.35 19.61
C ASP A 123 -34.18 -6.69 18.66
N THR A 124 -33.68 -7.43 17.68
CA THR A 124 -32.65 -6.97 16.78
C THR A 124 -33.05 -7.16 15.33
N LEU A 125 -32.94 -6.12 14.52
CA LEU A 125 -33.11 -6.17 13.08
C LEU A 125 -31.75 -6.35 12.40
N LEU A 126 -31.66 -7.24 11.42
CA LEU A 126 -30.56 -7.21 10.44
C LEU A 126 -31.04 -6.47 9.20
N VAL A 127 -30.31 -5.44 8.81
CA VAL A 127 -30.72 -4.50 7.77
C VAL A 127 -29.66 -4.33 6.70
N ARG A 128 -30.10 -4.15 5.45
CA ARG A 128 -29.26 -3.73 4.34
C ARG A 128 -29.58 -2.27 4.01
N TYR A 129 -28.65 -1.36 4.20
CA TYR A 129 -28.84 0.04 3.84
C TYR A 129 -29.01 0.19 2.33
N ILE A 130 -30.00 1.02 1.93
CA ILE A 130 -30.34 1.30 0.53
C ILE A 130 -29.83 2.69 0.16
N SER A 131 -30.02 3.68 1.05
CA SER A 131 -29.55 5.03 0.87
C SER A 131 -29.03 5.62 2.17
N SER A 132 -27.97 6.37 2.09
CA SER A 132 -27.33 7.05 3.22
C SER A 132 -27.55 8.56 3.21
N ASN A 133 -28.40 9.09 2.30
CA ASN A 133 -28.73 10.51 2.14
C ASN A 133 -27.51 11.49 2.20
N ASN A 134 -26.45 11.13 1.52
CA ASN A 134 -25.20 11.90 1.51
C ASN A 134 -25.06 12.78 0.25
N LEU A 135 -26.18 13.40 -0.19
CA LEU A 135 -26.28 14.07 -1.49
C LEU A 135 -25.83 15.55 -1.50
N THR A 136 -25.15 16.08 -0.49
CA THR A 136 -24.85 17.51 -0.43
C THR A 136 -23.39 17.88 -0.30
N SER A 137 -22.44 16.99 -0.52
CA SER A 137 -21.05 17.45 -0.60
C SER A 137 -20.24 16.65 -1.61
N ASP A 138 -19.41 17.34 -2.38
CA ASP A 138 -18.34 16.82 -3.22
C ASP A 138 -17.23 16.12 -2.39
N ASP A 139 -17.51 15.83 -1.14
CA ASP A 139 -16.56 15.18 -0.24
C ASP A 139 -16.71 13.66 -0.29
N THR A 140 -15.92 13.04 -1.13
CA THR A 140 -15.82 11.59 -1.29
C THR A 140 -15.20 10.88 -0.07
N THR A 141 -14.87 11.63 0.98
CA THR A 141 -14.19 11.10 2.18
C THR A 141 -15.15 10.82 3.34
N VAL A 142 -16.43 11.13 3.21
CA VAL A 142 -17.41 10.91 4.28
C VAL A 142 -17.94 9.48 4.22
N ALA A 143 -17.74 8.72 5.30
CA ALA A 143 -18.34 7.41 5.47
C ALA A 143 -19.87 7.48 5.33
N PRO A 144 -20.52 6.48 4.68
CA PRO A 144 -21.97 6.47 4.52
C PRO A 144 -22.64 6.54 5.90
N LYS A 145 -23.59 7.46 6.04
CA LYS A 145 -24.37 7.60 7.28
C LYS A 145 -25.20 6.35 7.54
N THR A 146 -25.17 5.89 8.76
CA THR A 146 -26.03 4.80 9.28
C THR A 146 -27.05 5.38 10.23
N PHE A 147 -28.05 4.60 10.62
CA PHE A 147 -28.94 4.98 11.72
C PHE A 147 -28.15 5.29 13.00
N VAL A 148 -28.76 6.04 13.89
CA VAL A 148 -28.14 6.47 15.15
C VAL A 148 -28.94 5.90 16.33
N ALA A 149 -28.29 5.64 17.46
CA ALA A 149 -28.94 5.17 18.68
C ALA A 149 -30.04 6.13 19.14
N SER A 150 -31.12 5.61 19.71
CA SER A 150 -32.29 6.36 20.18
C SER A 150 -33.12 7.04 19.08
N GLU A 151 -32.87 6.72 17.82
CA GLU A 151 -33.58 7.27 16.68
C GLU A 151 -34.90 6.52 16.42
N THR A 152 -35.86 7.18 15.78
CA THR A 152 -37.13 6.59 15.39
C THR A 152 -37.14 6.26 13.90
N LEU A 153 -37.49 5.03 13.55
CA LEU A 153 -37.59 4.50 12.21
C LEU A 153 -39.04 4.30 11.83
N ASN A 154 -39.44 4.76 10.65
CA ASN A 154 -40.75 4.55 10.09
C ASN A 154 -40.77 3.29 9.20
N TYR A 155 -41.80 2.49 9.31
CA TYR A 155 -42.02 1.35 8.41
C TYR A 155 -43.45 1.32 7.86
N SER A 156 -43.62 0.67 6.71
CA SER A 156 -44.95 0.40 6.13
C SER A 156 -44.96 -1.03 5.57
N THR A 157 -45.87 -1.83 6.04
CA THR A 157 -46.10 -3.20 5.62
C THR A 157 -47.49 -3.31 4.99
N THR A 158 -47.81 -4.43 4.36
CA THR A 158 -49.18 -4.73 3.86
C THR A 158 -50.22 -4.79 4.98
N SER A 159 -49.80 -5.00 6.23
CA SER A 159 -50.64 -5.11 7.42
C SER A 159 -50.75 -3.79 8.22
N GLY A 160 -50.06 -2.73 7.81
CA GLY A 160 -50.12 -1.43 8.44
C GLY A 160 -48.77 -0.72 8.48
N SER A 161 -48.77 0.55 8.90
CA SER A 161 -47.59 1.36 9.10
C SER A 161 -47.36 1.69 10.58
N GLY A 162 -46.11 1.89 10.97
CA GLY A 162 -45.76 2.21 12.35
C GLY A 162 -44.35 2.73 12.49
N THR A 163 -43.95 2.90 13.74
CA THR A 163 -42.62 3.39 14.10
C THR A 163 -41.89 2.37 14.99
N LEU A 164 -40.57 2.29 14.83
CA LEU A 164 -39.66 1.50 15.65
C LEU A 164 -38.65 2.45 16.29
N THR A 165 -38.37 2.29 17.55
CA THR A 165 -37.35 3.11 18.25
C THR A 165 -36.09 2.28 18.46
N ILE A 166 -34.96 2.82 18.06
CA ILE A 166 -33.64 2.21 18.27
C ILE A 166 -33.27 2.33 19.75
N ALA A 167 -32.67 1.29 20.31
CA ALA A 167 -32.20 1.29 21.69
C ALA A 167 -31.07 2.34 21.91
N ALA A 168 -30.91 2.77 23.14
CA ALA A 168 -29.78 3.64 23.51
C ALA A 168 -28.48 2.82 23.57
N ASN A 169 -27.35 3.46 23.27
CA ASN A 169 -26.03 2.84 23.47
C ASN A 169 -25.73 2.73 24.97
N ASN A 170 -25.25 1.56 25.39
CA ASN A 170 -24.64 1.35 26.70
C ASN A 170 -23.13 1.27 26.58
N GLN A 171 -22.38 1.47 27.68
CA GLN A 171 -20.90 1.55 27.67
C GLN A 171 -20.17 0.37 26.99
N ASN A 172 -20.77 -0.81 26.98
CA ASN A 172 -20.19 -2.01 26.37
C ASN A 172 -21.12 -2.68 25.34
N ASP A 173 -22.25 -2.04 24.99
CA ASP A 173 -23.25 -2.62 24.11
C ASP A 173 -23.81 -1.56 23.16
N LEU A 174 -23.36 -1.61 21.92
CA LEU A 174 -23.79 -0.68 20.88
C LEU A 174 -25.16 -1.09 20.34
N ALA A 175 -26.04 -0.12 20.17
CA ALA A 175 -27.37 -0.34 19.58
C ALA A 175 -27.31 -0.60 18.06
N ILE A 176 -26.23 -0.21 17.40
CA ILE A 176 -26.01 -0.32 15.96
C ILE A 176 -24.61 -0.84 15.70
N GLY A 177 -24.49 -1.73 14.74
CA GLY A 177 -23.22 -2.29 14.29
C GLY A 177 -23.39 -3.21 13.11
N LYS A 178 -22.51 -4.19 12.97
CA LYS A 178 -22.56 -5.15 11.85
C LYS A 178 -22.73 -6.59 12.36
N GLY A 179 -23.66 -7.31 11.78
CA GLY A 179 -23.87 -8.75 11.93
C GLY A 179 -23.66 -9.48 10.59
N SER A 180 -24.02 -10.77 10.55
CA SER A 180 -23.82 -11.60 9.36
C SER A 180 -24.96 -12.56 9.12
N MET A 181 -25.31 -12.76 7.84
CA MET A 181 -26.35 -13.64 7.37
C MET A 181 -25.90 -14.33 6.09
N ILE A 182 -26.42 -15.52 5.86
CA ILE A 182 -26.23 -16.26 4.60
C ILE A 182 -27.57 -16.53 3.95
N GLU A 183 -27.63 -16.36 2.63
CA GLU A 183 -28.79 -16.71 1.79
C GLU A 183 -28.33 -17.81 0.81
N ILE A 184 -29.00 -18.95 0.81
CA ILE A 184 -28.73 -20.06 -0.10
C ILE A 184 -29.93 -20.18 -1.06
N PRO A 185 -29.72 -20.10 -2.38
CA PRO A 185 -30.80 -20.30 -3.35
C PRO A 185 -31.30 -21.74 -3.37
N GLU A 186 -32.41 -21.98 -4.04
CA GLU A 186 -32.94 -23.31 -4.26
C GLU A 186 -32.01 -24.18 -5.12
N PHE A 187 -31.97 -25.47 -4.84
CA PHE A 187 -31.18 -26.46 -5.56
C PHE A 187 -31.71 -27.86 -5.36
N ASN A 188 -31.24 -28.83 -6.16
CA ASN A 188 -31.51 -30.25 -5.95
C ASN A 188 -30.29 -30.91 -5.33
N THR A 189 -30.53 -31.90 -4.47
CA THR A 189 -29.47 -32.70 -3.87
C THR A 189 -29.85 -34.18 -3.85
N PHE A 190 -28.85 -35.07 -3.82
CA PHE A 190 -29.06 -36.48 -3.60
C PHE A 190 -28.70 -36.80 -2.17
N VAL A 191 -29.65 -37.27 -1.38
CA VAL A 191 -29.47 -37.54 0.04
C VAL A 191 -30.34 -38.68 0.49
N ALA A 192 -29.81 -39.57 1.31
CA ALA A 192 -30.53 -40.74 1.85
C ALA A 192 -31.18 -41.62 0.75
N GLY A 193 -30.55 -41.70 -0.43
CA GLY A 193 -31.09 -42.46 -1.56
C GLY A 193 -32.18 -41.74 -2.39
N HIS A 194 -32.44 -40.49 -2.10
CA HIS A 194 -33.51 -39.72 -2.77
C HIS A 194 -32.99 -38.41 -3.38
N PHE A 195 -33.62 -38.00 -4.46
CA PHE A 195 -33.41 -36.67 -5.03
C PHE A 195 -34.33 -35.69 -4.32
N VAL A 196 -33.74 -34.78 -3.56
CA VAL A 196 -34.49 -33.82 -2.73
C VAL A 196 -34.33 -32.42 -3.30
N PHE A 197 -35.48 -31.74 -3.51
CA PHE A 197 -35.52 -30.33 -3.83
C PHE A 197 -35.42 -29.52 -2.54
N VAL A 198 -34.47 -28.65 -2.45
CA VAL A 198 -34.23 -27.76 -1.31
C VAL A 198 -34.61 -26.35 -1.69
N ASN A 199 -35.60 -25.82 -1.02
CA ASN A 199 -36.05 -24.44 -1.23
C ASN A 199 -34.98 -23.45 -0.83
N ALA A 200 -35.04 -22.23 -1.35
CA ALA A 200 -34.19 -21.13 -0.92
C ALA A 200 -34.35 -20.88 0.59
N GLN A 201 -33.28 -20.80 1.29
CA GLN A 201 -33.25 -20.59 2.74
C GLN A 201 -32.21 -19.51 3.13
N SER A 202 -32.51 -18.84 4.22
CA SER A 202 -31.60 -17.86 4.81
C SER A 202 -31.35 -18.16 6.28
N LEU A 203 -30.13 -17.92 6.74
CA LEU A 203 -29.70 -18.19 8.11
C LEU A 203 -28.87 -17.03 8.66
N VAL A 204 -29.22 -16.56 9.84
CA VAL A 204 -28.41 -15.59 10.60
C VAL A 204 -27.26 -16.34 11.25
N ILE A 205 -26.03 -15.99 10.86
CA ILE A 205 -24.83 -16.64 11.37
C ILE A 205 -24.44 -16.03 12.72
N SER A 206 -24.34 -14.69 12.75
CA SER A 206 -24.07 -13.97 13.99
C SER A 206 -24.82 -12.64 14.01
N LYS A 207 -25.43 -12.34 15.16
CA LYS A 207 -26.11 -11.05 15.37
C LYS A 207 -25.13 -9.88 15.30
N TYR A 208 -23.94 -10.04 15.88
CA TYR A 208 -23.02 -8.93 16.21
C TYR A 208 -21.60 -9.11 15.65
N ASN A 209 -21.34 -10.19 14.96
CA ASN A 209 -20.05 -10.43 14.34
C ASN A 209 -20.18 -10.47 12.80
N PRO A 210 -19.62 -9.50 12.08
CA PRO A 210 -19.63 -9.49 10.62
C PRO A 210 -18.65 -10.51 10.00
N LYS A 211 -17.78 -11.13 10.81
CA LYS A 211 -16.72 -12.03 10.36
C LYS A 211 -16.73 -13.34 11.17
N PRO A 212 -17.80 -14.14 11.06
CA PRO A 212 -17.90 -15.36 11.84
C PRO A 212 -16.95 -16.44 11.32
N ASN A 213 -16.54 -17.31 12.25
CA ASN A 213 -15.89 -18.57 11.97
C ASN A 213 -16.88 -19.69 12.28
N GLU A 214 -17.55 -20.23 11.25
CA GLU A 214 -18.65 -21.18 11.42
C GLU A 214 -18.77 -22.11 10.21
N VAL A 215 -19.24 -23.33 10.44
CA VAL A 215 -19.64 -24.24 9.37
C VAL A 215 -21.16 -24.21 9.26
N VAL A 216 -21.64 -24.03 8.04
CA VAL A 216 -23.08 -24.02 7.73
C VAL A 216 -23.39 -25.18 6.81
N GLY A 217 -24.45 -25.88 7.10
CA GLY A 217 -24.88 -27.03 6.33
C GLY A 217 -26.38 -27.30 6.52
N TYR A 218 -26.78 -28.47 6.12
CA TYR A 218 -28.15 -28.90 6.22
C TYR A 218 -28.31 -30.06 7.18
N VAL A 219 -29.39 -30.04 7.95
CA VAL A 219 -29.87 -31.19 8.70
C VAL A 219 -30.96 -31.84 7.95
N LEU A 220 -30.88 -33.16 7.81
CA LEU A 220 -31.90 -34.00 7.23
C LEU A 220 -33.00 -34.27 8.26
N THR A 221 -34.23 -34.08 7.86
CA THR A 221 -35.43 -34.44 8.62
C THR A 221 -36.34 -35.31 7.74
N GLU A 222 -36.66 -36.46 8.26
CA GLU A 222 -37.57 -37.41 7.64
C GLU A 222 -38.85 -37.47 8.48
N ASP A 223 -39.99 -37.31 7.87
CA ASP A 223 -41.29 -37.40 8.55
C ASP A 223 -42.36 -38.06 7.65
N VAL A 224 -43.38 -38.60 8.27
CA VAL A 224 -44.58 -39.08 7.61
C VAL A 224 -45.68 -38.07 7.87
N VAL A 225 -46.19 -37.51 6.81
CA VAL A 225 -47.28 -36.53 6.83
C VAL A 225 -48.58 -37.28 6.72
N THR A 226 -49.38 -37.19 7.77
CA THR A 226 -50.70 -37.80 7.86
C THR A 226 -51.81 -36.79 7.62
N VAL A 227 -53.05 -37.26 7.55
CA VAL A 227 -54.23 -36.37 7.45
C VAL A 227 -54.36 -35.39 8.63
N SER A 228 -53.82 -35.74 9.78
CA SER A 228 -53.79 -34.86 10.96
C SER A 228 -52.79 -33.69 10.79
N ASP A 229 -51.81 -33.88 9.98
CA ASP A 229 -50.76 -32.85 9.73
C ASP A 229 -51.13 -31.96 8.52
N ASP A 230 -51.86 -32.56 7.55
CA ASP A 230 -52.25 -31.85 6.33
C ASP A 230 -53.66 -32.26 5.92
N ASN A 231 -54.62 -31.35 6.11
CA ASN A 231 -56.04 -31.54 5.72
C ASN A 231 -56.24 -31.68 4.20
N ALA A 232 -55.25 -31.34 3.38
CA ALA A 232 -55.34 -31.54 1.92
C ALA A 232 -55.25 -33.02 1.53
N LEU A 233 -54.88 -33.90 2.46
CA LEU A 233 -54.84 -35.35 2.26
C LEU A 233 -56.21 -36.03 2.42
N TYR A 234 -57.28 -35.31 2.80
CA TYR A 234 -58.65 -35.82 2.69
C TYR A 234 -59.09 -35.87 1.25
N ASP A 235 -60.10 -36.76 0.97
CA ASP A 235 -60.69 -36.87 -0.35
C ASP A 235 -61.25 -35.52 -0.80
N ASN A 236 -60.79 -35.04 -1.94
CA ASN A 236 -61.10 -33.72 -2.53
C ASN A 236 -61.98 -33.81 -3.81
N THR A 237 -62.60 -34.95 -4.03
CA THR A 237 -63.52 -35.15 -5.22
C THR A 237 -64.73 -34.24 -5.21
N GLY A 238 -65.04 -33.62 -4.07
CA GLY A 238 -66.11 -32.62 -3.93
C GLY A 238 -65.62 -31.21 -3.75
N SER A 239 -66.47 -30.22 -3.64
CA SER A 239 -66.16 -28.82 -3.38
C SER A 239 -65.62 -28.57 -1.96
N THR A 240 -65.77 -29.50 -1.04
CA THR A 240 -65.29 -29.50 0.32
C THR A 240 -64.62 -30.85 0.64
N PRO A 241 -63.52 -30.90 1.36
CA PRO A 241 -62.83 -32.15 1.74
C PRO A 241 -63.75 -33.06 2.53
N ASN A 242 -63.82 -34.37 2.16
CA ASN A 242 -64.56 -35.36 2.88
C ASN A 242 -63.77 -35.86 4.09
N LEU A 243 -64.06 -35.35 5.28
CA LEU A 243 -63.40 -35.67 6.54
C LEU A 243 -63.54 -37.14 7.01
N THR A 244 -64.43 -37.92 6.38
CA THR A 244 -64.62 -39.35 6.70
C THR A 244 -63.81 -40.26 5.78
N SER A 245 -63.09 -39.68 4.81
CA SER A 245 -62.23 -40.43 3.85
C SER A 245 -60.85 -39.93 3.84
N PRO A 246 -60.02 -40.34 4.81
CA PRO A 246 -58.59 -39.99 4.84
C PRO A 246 -57.85 -40.66 3.67
N GLY A 247 -56.99 -39.90 3.01
CA GLY A 247 -56.09 -40.42 1.98
C GLY A 247 -54.86 -41.13 2.59
N ALA A 248 -54.01 -41.62 1.72
CA ALA A 248 -52.75 -42.24 2.14
C ALA A 248 -51.78 -41.23 2.70
N ASP A 249 -50.98 -41.66 3.64
CA ASP A 249 -49.91 -40.85 4.23
C ASP A 249 -48.76 -40.58 3.22
N ARG A 250 -47.98 -39.56 3.47
CA ARG A 250 -46.90 -39.12 2.59
C ARG A 250 -45.57 -39.15 3.34
N TYR A 251 -44.60 -39.90 2.85
CA TYR A 251 -43.20 -39.80 3.29
C TYR A 251 -42.56 -38.53 2.74
N ARG A 252 -41.97 -37.74 3.61
CA ARG A 252 -41.37 -36.46 3.29
C ARG A 252 -39.96 -36.33 3.83
N ILE A 253 -39.06 -35.86 2.97
CA ILE A 253 -37.68 -35.51 3.33
C ILE A 253 -37.53 -34.00 3.23
N ARG A 254 -36.99 -33.39 4.26
CA ARG A 254 -36.68 -31.96 4.30
C ARG A 254 -35.24 -31.73 4.69
N MET A 255 -34.62 -30.72 4.05
CA MET A 255 -33.31 -30.23 4.40
C MET A 255 -33.43 -28.83 4.99
N THR A 256 -33.00 -28.65 6.24
CA THR A 256 -33.08 -27.37 6.94
C THR A 256 -31.69 -26.82 7.16
N LEU A 257 -31.46 -25.55 6.75
CA LEU A 257 -30.20 -24.85 6.87
C LEU A 257 -29.93 -24.53 8.33
N ILE A 258 -28.76 -24.93 8.85
CA ILE A 258 -28.37 -24.79 10.26
C ILE A 258 -26.86 -24.56 10.37
N LYS A 259 -26.42 -24.00 11.49
CA LYS A 259 -25.01 -23.94 11.88
C LYS A 259 -24.57 -25.25 12.53
N GLU A 260 -23.33 -25.66 12.29
CA GLU A 260 -22.78 -26.87 12.93
C GLU A 260 -22.80 -26.75 14.46
N SER A 261 -22.60 -25.54 15.00
CA SER A 261 -22.69 -25.27 16.44
C SER A 261 -24.07 -25.54 17.06
N ASP A 262 -25.13 -25.49 16.26
CA ASP A 262 -26.51 -25.67 16.73
C ASP A 262 -27.05 -27.11 16.48
N VAL A 263 -26.23 -28.01 15.90
CA VAL A 263 -26.60 -29.37 15.58
C VAL A 263 -26.58 -30.23 16.84
N THR A 264 -27.65 -31.02 17.04
CA THR A 264 -27.73 -32.01 18.16
C THR A 264 -27.15 -33.35 17.73
N ALA A 265 -26.64 -34.13 18.69
CA ALA A 265 -25.99 -35.42 18.43
C ALA A 265 -26.86 -36.45 17.72
N SER A 266 -28.18 -36.28 17.72
CA SER A 266 -29.16 -37.18 17.05
C SER A 266 -29.44 -36.80 15.59
N GLN A 267 -28.95 -35.70 15.13
CA GLN A 267 -29.22 -35.17 13.79
C GLN A 267 -28.07 -35.49 12.81
N THR A 268 -28.44 -35.85 11.58
CA THR A 268 -27.46 -36.03 10.50
C THR A 268 -27.20 -34.68 9.83
N PHE A 269 -25.98 -34.18 9.97
CA PHE A 269 -25.56 -32.91 9.43
C PHE A 269 -24.71 -33.09 8.18
N TYR A 270 -25.07 -32.35 7.14
CA TYR A 270 -24.34 -32.32 5.88
C TYR A 270 -23.70 -30.94 5.71
N PRO A 271 -22.38 -30.79 5.88
CA PRO A 271 -21.70 -29.51 5.77
C PRO A 271 -21.71 -29.03 4.32
N LEU A 272 -22.06 -27.75 4.12
CA LEU A 272 -22.11 -27.13 2.81
C LEU A 272 -21.01 -26.08 2.61
N LEU A 273 -20.88 -25.19 3.58
CA LEU A 273 -19.98 -24.04 3.52
C LEU A 273 -19.25 -23.89 4.85
N LYS A 274 -17.95 -23.66 4.78
CA LYS A 274 -17.17 -23.21 5.93
C LYS A 274 -16.89 -21.72 5.79
N MET A 275 -17.13 -20.96 6.82
CA MET A 275 -16.75 -19.56 6.91
C MET A 275 -15.55 -19.43 7.81
N GLN A 276 -14.60 -18.64 7.35
CA GLN A 276 -13.42 -18.28 8.13
C GLN A 276 -13.16 -16.79 7.94
N ASP A 277 -13.18 -16.03 9.05
CA ASP A 277 -13.05 -14.57 9.05
C ASP A 277 -14.00 -13.85 8.08
N GLY A 278 -15.23 -14.36 7.95
CA GLY A 278 -16.22 -13.82 7.05
C GLY A 278 -16.04 -14.17 5.57
N VAL A 279 -15.10 -15.06 5.24
CA VAL A 279 -14.93 -15.60 3.89
C VAL A 279 -15.56 -16.98 3.79
N THR A 280 -16.42 -17.18 2.78
CA THR A 280 -17.10 -18.46 2.57
C THR A 280 -16.26 -19.41 1.73
N ARG A 281 -16.15 -20.66 2.20
CA ARG A 281 -15.52 -21.78 1.52
C ARG A 281 -16.55 -22.86 1.24
N LYS A 282 -16.65 -23.31 0.01
CA LYS A 282 -17.51 -24.43 -0.32
C LYS A 282 -16.82 -25.74 0.13
N ILE A 283 -17.48 -26.57 0.94
CA ILE A 283 -16.91 -27.82 1.45
C ILE A 283 -17.30 -28.99 0.55
N ASN A 284 -18.54 -29.00 0.02
CA ASN A 284 -19.08 -30.17 -0.68
C ASN A 284 -19.10 -29.95 -2.19
N GLN A 285 -18.58 -30.94 -2.92
CA GLN A 285 -18.60 -30.99 -4.39
C GLN A 285 -19.18 -32.32 -4.87
N SER A 286 -19.85 -32.26 -5.99
CA SER A 286 -20.66 -33.32 -6.56
C SER A 286 -19.86 -34.43 -7.27
N ASN A 287 -20.35 -35.65 -7.21
CA ASN A 287 -20.11 -36.82 -8.09
C ASN A 287 -18.82 -37.63 -7.97
N ASP A 288 -18.94 -38.88 -7.51
CA ASP A 288 -17.80 -39.82 -7.36
C ASP A 288 -17.28 -40.35 -8.70
N THR A 289 -18.13 -40.82 -9.60
CA THR A 289 -17.64 -41.48 -10.84
C THR A 289 -17.16 -40.46 -11.87
N LEU A 290 -17.86 -39.33 -11.97
CA LEU A 290 -17.41 -38.21 -12.82
C LEU A 290 -16.24 -37.49 -12.16
N ASN A 291 -16.15 -37.49 -10.82
CA ASN A 291 -15.00 -36.97 -10.12
C ASN A 291 -13.75 -37.82 -10.31
N GLU A 292 -13.86 -39.16 -10.33
CA GLU A 292 -12.71 -40.04 -10.61
C GLU A 292 -12.17 -39.81 -12.02
N LEU A 293 -13.05 -39.68 -13.01
CA LEU A 293 -12.64 -39.30 -14.36
C LEU A 293 -12.05 -37.87 -14.37
N GLY A 294 -12.69 -36.96 -13.63
CA GLY A 294 -12.20 -35.61 -13.44
C GLY A 294 -10.82 -35.60 -12.80
N ASN A 295 -10.61 -36.39 -11.75
CA ASN A 295 -9.32 -36.51 -11.04
C ASN A 295 -8.22 -37.08 -11.97
N ILE A 296 -8.53 -38.06 -12.77
CA ILE A 296 -7.58 -38.63 -13.76
C ILE A 296 -7.20 -37.57 -14.81
N LEU A 297 -8.20 -36.81 -15.31
CA LEU A 297 -7.93 -35.74 -16.27
C LEU A 297 -7.16 -34.58 -15.63
N ASN A 298 -7.49 -34.25 -14.40
CA ASN A 298 -6.79 -33.20 -13.64
C ASN A 298 -5.34 -33.62 -13.35
N ALA A 299 -5.12 -34.85 -12.90
CA ALA A 299 -3.76 -35.38 -12.69
C ALA A 299 -2.94 -35.35 -13.98
N ARG A 300 -3.53 -35.79 -15.09
CA ARG A 300 -2.87 -35.73 -16.41
C ARG A 300 -2.55 -34.31 -16.83
N THR A 301 -3.49 -33.36 -16.61
CA THR A 301 -3.26 -31.93 -16.93
C THR A 301 -2.14 -31.36 -16.05
N ASN A 302 -2.15 -31.67 -14.77
CA ASN A 302 -1.09 -31.25 -13.86
C ASN A 302 0.28 -31.82 -14.22
N ASP A 303 0.33 -33.09 -14.61
CA ASP A 303 1.58 -33.74 -14.99
C ASP A 303 2.17 -33.17 -16.29
N ILE A 304 1.31 -32.71 -17.22
CA ILE A 304 1.74 -32.16 -18.50
C ILE A 304 2.11 -30.68 -18.41
N THR A 305 1.32 -29.87 -17.68
CA THR A 305 1.43 -28.40 -17.72
C THR A 305 1.72 -27.76 -16.37
N GLY A 306 1.55 -28.48 -15.26
CA GLY A 306 1.61 -27.92 -13.91
C GLY A 306 0.49 -26.89 -13.66
N ASN A 307 0.73 -26.02 -12.68
CA ASN A 307 -0.17 -24.90 -12.38
C ASN A 307 0.02 -23.76 -13.36
N PHE A 308 -1.05 -23.24 -13.93
CA PHE A 308 -0.96 -22.11 -14.86
C PHE A 308 -2.21 -21.23 -14.87
N ILE A 309 -2.02 -19.98 -15.32
CA ILE A 309 -3.08 -19.00 -15.53
C ILE A 309 -3.37 -18.93 -17.03
N VAL A 310 -4.64 -19.09 -17.38
CA VAL A 310 -5.10 -18.91 -18.76
C VAL A 310 -5.29 -17.43 -19.03
N ASP A 311 -4.44 -16.90 -19.87
CA ASP A 311 -4.49 -15.49 -20.23
C ASP A 311 -5.73 -15.19 -21.07
N ASN A 312 -6.63 -14.39 -20.53
CA ASN A 312 -7.61 -13.68 -21.38
C ASN A 312 -6.93 -12.40 -21.88
N PRO A 313 -7.06 -12.04 -23.15
CA PRO A 313 -6.42 -10.84 -23.66
C PRO A 313 -6.86 -9.62 -22.83
N GLY A 314 -5.97 -9.15 -21.96
CA GLY A 314 -6.13 -7.95 -21.15
C GLY A 314 -6.29 -8.10 -19.64
N SER A 315 -6.45 -9.31 -19.09
CA SER A 315 -6.52 -9.49 -17.63
C SER A 315 -5.43 -10.42 -17.11
N GLN A 316 -4.49 -9.86 -16.41
CA GLN A 316 -3.59 -10.61 -15.55
C GLN A 316 -4.20 -10.67 -14.15
N PHE A 317 -3.99 -11.79 -13.42
CA PHE A 317 -4.30 -11.83 -12.00
C PHE A 317 -3.44 -10.79 -11.28
N GLY A 318 -4.06 -9.75 -10.78
CA GLY A 318 -3.42 -8.68 -10.02
C GLY A 318 -3.97 -8.60 -8.60
N LEU A 319 -3.13 -8.24 -7.67
CA LEU A 319 -3.54 -7.95 -6.30
C LEU A 319 -3.69 -6.44 -6.17
N THR A 320 -4.92 -5.98 -5.98
CA THR A 320 -5.23 -4.57 -5.78
C THR A 320 -5.62 -4.32 -4.33
N ILE A 321 -5.29 -3.15 -3.84
CA ILE A 321 -5.59 -2.74 -2.47
C ILE A 321 -6.97 -2.16 -2.42
N ASP A 322 -7.78 -2.65 -1.47
CA ASP A 322 -9.12 -2.14 -1.21
C ASP A 322 -9.03 -0.90 -0.34
N GLU A 323 -9.79 0.14 -0.68
CA GLU A 323 -9.85 1.41 0.05
C GLU A 323 -10.41 1.26 1.48
N ASP A 324 -11.14 0.18 1.74
CA ASP A 324 -11.72 -0.14 3.05
C ASP A 324 -10.73 -0.89 3.99
N SER A 325 -9.48 -0.48 4.04
CA SER A 325 -8.53 -1.08 4.97
C SER A 325 -8.91 -0.76 6.43
N ASP A 326 -9.10 -1.81 7.21
CA ASP A 326 -9.24 -1.73 8.66
C ASP A 326 -7.88 -1.38 9.29
N ASP A 327 -7.87 -0.74 10.46
CA ASP A 327 -6.64 -0.34 11.15
C ASP A 327 -5.64 -1.49 11.38
N ASN A 328 -6.12 -2.72 11.46
CA ASN A 328 -5.29 -3.91 11.66
C ASN A 328 -5.05 -4.75 10.40
N PHE A 329 -5.80 -4.51 9.34
CA PHE A 329 -5.75 -5.30 8.11
C PHE A 329 -5.68 -4.39 6.89
N LEU A 330 -5.02 -4.91 5.88
CA LEU A 330 -5.16 -4.43 4.51
C LEU A 330 -6.06 -5.40 3.75
N ARG A 331 -6.95 -4.90 2.94
CA ARG A 331 -7.79 -5.69 2.06
C ARG A 331 -7.22 -5.64 0.66
N PHE A 332 -7.18 -6.80 0.03
CA PHE A 332 -6.70 -6.93 -1.33
C PHE A 332 -7.78 -7.60 -2.18
N ASN A 333 -8.08 -7.00 -3.30
CA ASN A 333 -8.91 -7.63 -4.32
C ASN A 333 -8.01 -8.36 -5.31
N VAL A 334 -8.39 -9.58 -5.64
CA VAL A 334 -7.72 -10.36 -6.68
C VAL A 334 -8.62 -10.36 -7.91
N ASP A 335 -8.05 -9.98 -9.04
CA ASP A 335 -8.76 -9.93 -10.31
C ASP A 335 -9.34 -11.30 -10.68
N GLY A 336 -10.45 -11.27 -11.43
CA GLY A 336 -11.07 -12.47 -11.96
C GLY A 336 -10.25 -13.06 -13.11
N GLY A 337 -10.45 -14.34 -13.34
CA GLY A 337 -9.80 -15.04 -14.45
C GLY A 337 -9.97 -16.54 -14.34
N ILE A 338 -9.39 -17.24 -15.30
CA ILE A 338 -9.37 -18.70 -15.37
C ILE A 338 -7.97 -19.19 -15.12
N LEU A 339 -7.84 -20.10 -14.18
CA LEU A 339 -6.56 -20.73 -13.84
C LEU A 339 -6.73 -22.22 -13.60
N PHE A 340 -5.62 -22.94 -13.71
CA PHE A 340 -5.57 -24.36 -13.42
C PHE A 340 -4.66 -24.60 -12.21
N VAL A 341 -5.23 -25.18 -11.17
CA VAL A 341 -4.53 -25.52 -9.92
C VAL A 341 -4.59 -27.02 -9.74
N ASN A 342 -3.45 -27.68 -9.76
CA ASN A 342 -3.37 -29.14 -9.75
C ASN A 342 -4.26 -29.80 -10.81
N GLY A 343 -4.26 -29.19 -12.02
CA GLY A 343 -5.09 -29.64 -13.12
C GLY A 343 -6.57 -29.27 -13.05
N ASN A 344 -7.07 -28.81 -11.89
CA ASN A 344 -8.45 -28.36 -11.74
C ASN A 344 -8.63 -26.97 -12.34
N ARG A 345 -9.64 -26.82 -13.20
CA ARG A 345 -10.02 -25.54 -13.77
C ARG A 345 -10.77 -24.72 -12.74
N VAL A 346 -10.21 -23.61 -12.36
CA VAL A 346 -10.82 -22.65 -11.43
C VAL A 346 -11.17 -21.39 -12.19
N GLU A 347 -12.44 -21.01 -12.14
CA GLU A 347 -12.96 -19.78 -12.72
C GLU A 347 -13.35 -18.81 -11.62
N ARG A 348 -12.82 -17.60 -11.66
CA ARG A 348 -13.11 -16.54 -10.71
C ARG A 348 -13.66 -15.31 -11.41
N LYS A 349 -14.63 -14.67 -10.77
CA LYS A 349 -15.11 -13.35 -11.17
C LYS A 349 -14.34 -12.28 -10.41
N ALA A 350 -13.99 -11.18 -11.06
CA ALA A 350 -13.31 -10.04 -10.44
C ALA A 350 -14.12 -9.49 -9.26
N GLY A 351 -13.43 -9.08 -8.20
CA GLY A 351 -14.05 -8.42 -7.03
C GLY A 351 -14.89 -9.32 -6.12
N SER A 352 -14.83 -10.63 -6.27
CA SER A 352 -15.76 -11.51 -5.58
C SER A 352 -15.47 -11.76 -4.10
N ASN A 353 -14.23 -11.58 -3.61
CA ASN A 353 -13.92 -11.69 -2.18
C ASN A 353 -12.57 -11.01 -1.87
N PRO A 354 -12.56 -9.89 -1.14
CA PRO A 354 -11.31 -9.26 -0.72
C PRO A 354 -10.55 -10.17 0.24
N ILE A 355 -9.25 -10.25 0.02
CA ILE A 355 -8.33 -10.99 0.88
C ILE A 355 -7.84 -10.04 1.96
N ARG A 356 -7.69 -10.54 3.17
CA ARG A 356 -7.16 -9.79 4.30
C ARG A 356 -5.73 -10.19 4.61
N VAL A 357 -4.87 -9.19 4.65
CA VAL A 357 -3.50 -9.32 5.11
C VAL A 357 -3.37 -8.51 6.39
N GLU A 358 -3.03 -9.17 7.48
CA GLU A 358 -2.83 -8.52 8.76
C GLU A 358 -1.57 -7.67 8.73
N LYS A 359 -1.68 -6.40 9.10
CA LYS A 359 -0.52 -5.52 9.23
C LYS A 359 0.42 -6.06 10.32
N PRO A 360 1.75 -6.04 10.15
CA PRO A 360 2.69 -6.46 11.18
C PRO A 360 2.66 -5.44 12.32
N ARG A 361 1.76 -5.66 13.26
CA ARG A 361 1.60 -4.84 14.47
C ARG A 361 1.81 -5.67 15.70
N SER A 362 2.30 -5.03 16.67
CA SER A 362 2.60 -5.33 18.03
C SER A 362 2.04 -6.59 18.69
N THR A 363 2.88 -7.58 18.67
CA THR A 363 3.07 -8.41 19.84
C THR A 363 4.52 -8.22 20.32
N THR A 364 4.83 -8.58 21.55
CA THR A 364 6.22 -8.55 22.06
C THR A 364 7.18 -9.35 21.20
N SER A 365 6.69 -10.33 20.44
CA SER A 365 7.45 -11.13 19.48
C SER A 365 7.81 -10.38 18.19
N ASP A 366 7.13 -9.26 17.92
CA ASP A 366 7.35 -8.46 16.73
C ASP A 366 8.36 -7.31 16.97
N LEU A 367 8.97 -7.28 18.14
CA LEU A 367 9.94 -6.26 18.54
C LEU A 367 11.36 -6.74 18.34
N HIS A 368 12.18 -5.86 17.81
CA HIS A 368 13.64 -6.02 17.81
C HIS A 368 14.24 -5.00 18.74
N ASN A 369 14.87 -5.46 19.82
CA ASN A 369 15.53 -4.60 20.78
C ASN A 369 16.99 -4.42 20.40
N LYS A 370 17.39 -3.20 20.12
CA LYS A 370 18.79 -2.80 20.07
C LYS A 370 19.20 -2.19 21.40
N THR A 371 20.33 -2.59 21.89
CA THR A 371 20.90 -2.08 23.14
C THR A 371 22.11 -1.19 22.82
N ASN A 372 22.23 -0.05 23.49
CA ASN A 372 23.33 0.89 23.32
C ASN A 372 23.47 1.43 21.88
N GLU A 373 22.40 1.98 21.34
CA GLU A 373 22.47 2.75 20.08
C GLU A 373 23.15 4.09 20.37
N PHE A 374 24.21 4.40 19.61
CA PHE A 374 25.03 5.58 19.80
C PHE A 374 24.76 6.61 18.70
N MET A 375 24.54 7.85 19.09
CA MET A 375 24.30 8.96 18.18
C MET A 375 25.18 10.14 18.54
N PRO A 376 26.00 10.65 17.62
CA PRO A 376 26.81 11.84 17.88
C PRO A 376 25.95 13.10 17.86
N ALA A 377 26.10 13.94 18.86
CA ALA A 377 25.50 15.27 18.91
C ALA A 377 26.32 16.25 18.07
N ARG A 378 25.70 16.92 17.09
CA ARG A 378 26.40 17.85 16.19
C ARG A 378 25.57 19.13 16.03
N TYR A 379 26.23 20.24 16.22
CA TYR A 379 25.58 21.56 16.16
C TYR A 379 25.66 22.25 14.79
N GLY A 380 26.65 21.92 13.99
CA GLY A 380 26.96 22.65 12.75
C GLY A 380 27.34 24.12 13.00
N ASN A 381 27.08 24.97 12.06
CA ASN A 381 27.23 26.41 12.03
C ASN A 381 28.00 27.09 13.18
N TYR A 382 29.28 27.28 13.04
CA TYR A 382 30.11 27.99 14.04
C TYR A 382 30.98 29.02 13.39
N VAL A 383 31.41 29.98 14.21
CA VAL A 383 32.43 30.97 13.88
C VAL A 383 33.65 30.78 14.78
N LEU A 384 34.78 31.26 14.34
CA LEU A 384 36.00 31.23 15.13
C LEU A 384 36.26 32.60 15.74
N ALA A 385 36.74 32.58 16.98
CA ALA A 385 37.24 33.75 17.67
C ALA A 385 38.54 33.38 18.42
N ASP A 386 39.50 34.27 18.50
CA ASP A 386 40.70 34.08 19.33
C ASP A 386 40.31 34.21 20.80
N SER A 387 40.79 33.35 21.66
CA SER A 387 40.44 33.30 23.08
C SER A 387 40.67 34.65 23.82
N ALA A 388 41.68 35.42 23.40
CA ALA A 388 41.96 36.73 23.95
C ALA A 388 40.93 37.81 23.59
N ASN A 389 40.10 37.57 22.58
CA ASN A 389 39.15 38.52 22.03
C ASN A 389 37.70 38.14 22.31
N VAL A 390 37.45 37.27 23.28
CA VAL A 390 36.10 36.86 23.71
C VAL A 390 35.91 37.27 25.16
N LYS A 391 34.87 38.02 25.41
CA LYS A 391 34.43 38.44 26.75
C LYS A 391 32.98 38.21 26.93
N GLY A 392 32.55 37.74 28.08
CA GLY A 392 31.16 37.43 28.34
C GLY A 392 30.70 36.25 27.47
N LEU A 393 29.48 36.26 27.09
CA LEU A 393 28.75 35.36 26.17
C LEU A 393 28.28 34.02 26.76
N ILE A 394 28.85 33.50 27.83
CA ILE A 394 28.42 32.21 28.42
C ILE A 394 26.97 32.31 28.94
N SER A 395 26.62 33.45 29.54
CA SER A 395 25.27 33.69 30.03
C SER A 395 24.21 33.65 28.93
N HIS A 396 24.55 34.03 27.69
CA HIS A 396 23.66 34.01 26.54
C HIS A 396 23.36 32.60 26.05
N ILE A 397 24.17 31.61 26.37
CA ILE A 397 23.88 30.20 26.07
C ILE A 397 22.72 29.74 26.93
N ASN A 398 22.66 30.20 28.18
CA ASN A 398 21.66 29.74 29.14
C ASN A 398 20.24 30.21 28.78
N ASP A 399 20.10 31.43 28.34
CA ASP A 399 18.80 32.06 28.06
C ASP A 399 18.50 32.16 26.57
N PHE A 400 19.45 31.79 25.70
CA PHE A 400 19.39 31.98 24.26
C PHE A 400 19.01 33.40 23.86
N SER A 401 19.50 34.39 24.59
CA SER A 401 19.26 35.79 24.30
C SER A 401 19.80 36.18 22.92
N THR A 402 19.20 37.20 22.34
CA THR A 402 19.63 37.70 21.05
C THR A 402 20.88 38.54 21.21
N VAL A 403 21.96 38.17 20.48
CA VAL A 403 23.16 38.96 20.35
C VAL A 403 23.24 39.64 18.99
N ASN A 404 23.87 40.78 18.91
CA ASN A 404 24.03 41.54 17.68
C ASN A 404 25.21 41.05 16.84
N LEU A 405 25.08 41.19 15.54
CA LEU A 405 26.12 41.01 14.55
C LEU A 405 26.63 42.39 14.12
N TYR A 406 27.92 42.64 14.25
CA TYR A 406 28.55 43.94 13.92
C TYR A 406 29.44 43.82 12.69
N ASP A 407 29.44 44.85 11.84
CA ASP A 407 30.41 44.97 10.72
C ASP A 407 31.65 45.77 11.07
N ASP A 408 31.82 46.14 12.33
CA ASP A 408 32.96 46.84 12.86
C ASP A 408 33.42 46.23 14.21
N ILE A 409 34.71 46.27 14.48
CA ILE A 409 35.32 45.81 15.74
C ILE A 409 34.91 46.75 16.90
N GLY A 410 34.58 47.99 16.61
CA GLY A 410 34.10 48.95 17.58
C GLY A 410 32.67 48.74 18.10
N LYS A 411 31.95 47.79 17.52
CA LYS A 411 30.59 47.32 17.92
C LYS A 411 29.60 48.47 17.89
N THR A 412 29.71 49.34 16.89
CA THR A 412 28.80 50.51 16.72
C THR A 412 27.76 50.29 15.63
N SER A 413 28.07 49.44 14.66
CA SER A 413 27.24 49.22 13.48
C SER A 413 26.62 47.81 13.49
N VAL A 414 25.32 47.72 13.85
CA VAL A 414 24.62 46.44 13.90
C VAL A 414 24.08 46.10 12.51
N ILE A 415 24.46 44.97 11.97
CA ILE A 415 24.02 44.48 10.66
C ILE A 415 23.10 43.25 10.71
N GLY A 416 22.83 42.78 11.88
CA GLY A 416 21.99 41.63 12.09
C GLY A 416 21.95 41.15 13.51
N THR A 417 21.30 40.04 13.74
CA THR A 417 21.20 39.41 15.07
C THR A 417 21.38 37.90 14.92
N THR A 418 21.82 37.26 15.99
CA THR A 418 21.95 35.80 16.09
C THR A 418 21.78 35.37 17.54
N ARG A 419 21.81 34.06 17.76
CA ARG A 419 21.80 33.44 19.10
C ARG A 419 22.95 32.50 19.22
N ILE A 420 23.50 32.36 20.45
CA ILE A 420 24.62 31.49 20.78
C ILE A 420 24.05 30.18 21.31
N ARG A 421 24.44 29.08 20.70
CA ARG A 421 24.04 27.73 21.13
C ARG A 421 25.06 27.12 22.09
N ASN A 422 26.35 27.29 21.81
CA ASN A 422 27.41 26.78 22.62
C ASN A 422 28.74 27.51 22.28
N ILE A 423 29.66 27.48 23.20
CA ILE A 423 31.04 27.94 23.02
C ILE A 423 31.94 26.76 23.38
N GLN A 424 32.92 26.48 22.54
CA GLN A 424 33.88 25.42 22.77
C GLN A 424 35.32 25.96 22.66
N ASP A 425 36.16 25.61 23.64
CA ASP A 425 37.61 25.83 23.58
C ASP A 425 38.23 24.78 22.65
N PHE A 426 39.08 25.25 21.73
CA PHE A 426 39.73 24.39 20.76
C PHE A 426 41.11 24.98 20.39
N ASP A 427 42.14 24.55 21.08
CA ASP A 427 43.54 24.91 20.81
C ASP A 427 43.82 26.43 20.68
N ASN A 428 43.45 27.22 21.66
CA ASN A 428 43.59 28.68 21.72
C ASN A 428 42.58 29.44 20.81
N GLU A 429 41.60 28.75 20.26
CA GLU A 429 40.50 29.35 19.53
C GLU A 429 39.19 28.96 20.19
N TYR A 430 38.23 29.85 20.16
CA TYR A 430 36.87 29.52 20.53
C TYR A 430 36.00 29.28 19.28
N ARG A 431 35.33 28.15 19.29
CA ARG A 431 34.27 27.86 18.34
C ARG A 431 32.94 28.28 18.95
N ILE A 432 32.33 29.32 18.39
CA ILE A 432 31.06 29.84 18.84
C ILE A 432 30.00 29.34 17.88
N HIS A 433 29.16 28.41 18.35
CA HIS A 433 28.05 27.84 17.58
C HIS A 433 26.86 28.79 17.56
N LEU A 434 26.46 29.20 16.34
CA LEU A 434 25.40 30.16 16.11
C LEU A 434 24.17 29.51 15.50
N PHE A 435 23.00 30.05 15.82
CA PHE A 435 21.77 29.70 15.17
C PHE A 435 20.83 30.90 15.13
N ASP A 436 19.71 30.77 14.41
CA ASP A 436 18.73 31.88 14.22
C ASP A 436 19.41 33.17 13.71
N VAL A 437 20.35 33.00 12.76
CA VAL A 437 21.10 34.09 12.17
C VAL A 437 20.18 34.90 11.26
N ASN A 438 19.97 36.18 11.61
CA ASN A 438 19.13 37.09 10.86
C ASN A 438 19.93 38.34 10.46
N LEU A 439 20.21 38.50 9.18
CA LEU A 439 20.96 39.62 8.65
C LEU A 439 20.01 40.67 8.06
N ASN A 440 20.36 41.92 8.23
CA ASN A 440 19.65 43.03 7.58
C ASN A 440 19.75 42.93 6.05
N ALA A 441 18.74 43.47 5.35
CA ALA A 441 18.69 43.41 3.90
C ALA A 441 19.99 43.93 3.27
N ALA A 442 20.48 43.27 2.24
CA ALA A 442 21.72 43.56 1.51
C ALA A 442 23.04 43.30 2.25
N LYS A 443 23.03 42.72 3.44
CA LYS A 443 24.24 42.33 4.16
C LYS A 443 24.45 40.80 4.07
N SER A 444 25.70 40.36 4.09
CA SER A 444 26.05 38.94 4.12
C SER A 444 26.92 38.65 5.34
N PHE A 445 27.03 37.37 5.72
CA PHE A 445 27.87 37.01 6.88
C PHE A 445 29.33 37.39 6.73
N ARG A 446 29.83 37.56 5.52
CA ARG A 446 31.21 38.07 5.23
C ARG A 446 31.48 39.47 5.76
N ASN A 447 30.43 40.24 6.01
CA ASN A 447 30.50 41.59 6.55
C ASN A 447 30.64 41.60 8.09
N VAL A 448 30.35 40.47 8.76
CA VAL A 448 30.34 40.37 10.22
C VAL A 448 31.79 40.37 10.72
N LYS A 449 32.14 41.22 11.71
CA LYS A 449 33.44 41.28 12.34
C LYS A 449 33.43 40.96 13.81
N ALA A 450 32.29 41.22 14.48
CA ALA A 450 32.13 40.89 15.88
C ALA A 450 30.71 40.45 16.18
N ILE A 451 30.52 39.71 17.25
CA ILE A 451 29.19 39.32 17.81
C ILE A 451 29.17 39.71 19.29
N GLY A 452 28.00 40.07 19.81
CA GLY A 452 27.87 40.40 21.23
C GLY A 452 26.72 41.39 21.50
N THR A 453 26.62 41.86 22.73
CA THR A 453 25.64 42.86 23.11
C THR A 453 26.25 44.28 23.15
N ASP A 454 27.49 44.42 23.63
CA ASP A 454 28.21 45.67 23.76
C ASP A 454 29.72 45.46 23.82
N SER A 455 30.48 46.42 24.35
CA SER A 455 31.90 46.38 24.49
C SER A 455 32.41 45.52 25.67
N SER A 456 31.55 45.10 26.56
CA SER A 456 31.87 44.23 27.72
C SER A 456 31.51 42.77 27.50
N ASP A 457 30.66 42.50 26.50
CA ASP A 457 30.10 41.19 26.24
C ASP A 457 30.10 40.94 24.73
N PHE A 458 31.22 40.37 24.22
CA PHE A 458 31.46 40.25 22.79
C PHE A 458 32.46 39.17 22.43
N ALA A 459 32.50 38.81 21.16
CA ALA A 459 33.59 38.09 20.52
C ALA A 459 33.97 38.79 19.21
N ASP A 460 35.23 39.12 19.05
CA ASP A 460 35.79 39.52 17.76
C ASP A 460 36.09 38.27 16.92
N LEU A 461 35.58 38.24 15.73
CA LEU A 461 35.62 37.03 14.90
C LEU A 461 36.96 36.94 14.14
N LYS A 462 37.50 35.73 14.08
CA LYS A 462 38.70 35.40 13.35
C LYS A 462 38.40 35.12 11.89
N ALA A 463 39.18 35.75 11.01
CA ALA A 463 39.13 35.48 9.60
C ALA A 463 39.84 34.15 9.25
N VAL A 464 39.19 33.30 8.51
CA VAL A 464 39.78 32.10 7.91
C VAL A 464 40.07 32.40 6.44
N ASN A 465 41.30 32.29 6.02
CA ASN A 465 41.74 32.68 4.67
C ASN A 465 41.35 34.13 4.27
N GLY A 466 41.42 35.03 5.24
CA GLY A 466 41.15 36.46 5.02
C GLY A 466 39.65 36.83 4.98
N VAL A 467 38.77 35.87 5.22
CA VAL A 467 37.31 36.09 5.23
C VAL A 467 36.71 35.51 6.51
N ILE A 468 35.82 36.29 7.16
CA ILE A 468 34.99 35.77 8.23
C ILE A 468 33.83 35.01 7.59
N SER A 469 33.75 33.76 7.91
CA SER A 469 32.70 32.88 7.37
C SER A 469 32.06 32.05 8.46
N LEU A 470 30.79 31.83 8.30
CA LEU A 470 30.07 30.82 9.07
C LEU A 470 30.50 29.44 8.54
N ILE A 471 31.13 28.65 9.41
CA ILE A 471 31.66 27.35 9.03
C ILE A 471 30.59 26.30 9.36
N ASP A 472 30.05 25.70 8.31
CA ASP A 472 29.12 24.57 8.41
C ASP A 472 29.85 23.30 8.00
N LYS A 473 30.50 22.64 8.94
CA LYS A 473 31.18 21.34 8.69
C LYS A 473 30.22 20.15 8.84
N GLU A 474 29.08 20.33 9.47
CA GLU A 474 28.18 19.25 9.84
C GLU A 474 26.74 19.79 9.85
N GLN A 475 25.79 18.93 9.54
CA GLN A 475 24.39 19.34 9.57
C GLN A 475 24.00 19.87 10.95
N SER A 476 23.43 21.04 10.98
CA SER A 476 23.00 21.72 12.21
C SER A 476 21.64 21.24 12.71
N SER A 477 21.35 19.97 12.56
CA SER A 477 20.08 19.41 13.00
C SER A 477 20.21 18.85 14.41
N LEU A 478 19.30 19.24 15.30
CA LEU A 478 19.13 18.61 16.62
C LEU A 478 18.15 17.43 16.56
N LEU A 479 17.84 16.96 15.39
CA LEU A 479 17.16 15.70 15.13
C LEU A 479 18.21 14.61 14.92
N MET A 480 18.22 13.64 15.79
CA MET A 480 19.18 12.54 15.74
C MET A 480 18.48 11.28 15.25
N PRO A 481 18.61 10.93 13.97
CA PRO A 481 17.95 9.77 13.43
C PRO A 481 18.50 8.49 14.04
N ILE A 482 17.61 7.63 14.49
CA ILE A 482 17.93 6.29 14.93
C ILE A 482 18.11 5.44 13.67
N GLY A 483 19.17 4.61 13.65
CA GLY A 483 19.46 3.75 12.49
C GLY A 483 18.37 2.74 12.17
N GLN A 484 17.42 2.56 13.06
CA GLN A 484 16.25 1.72 12.89
C GLN A 484 15.05 2.53 12.41
N ARG A 485 14.27 1.97 11.51
CA ARG A 485 13.00 2.55 11.08
C ARG A 485 11.85 1.90 11.86
N ARG A 486 10.78 2.65 12.08
CA ARG A 486 9.59 2.17 12.78
C ARG A 486 9.89 1.79 14.23
N VAL A 487 10.41 2.74 14.95
CA VAL A 487 10.73 2.58 16.37
C VAL A 487 9.45 2.46 17.20
N GLN A 488 9.38 1.43 18.03
CA GLN A 488 8.27 1.20 18.94
C GLN A 488 8.46 1.94 20.27
N SER A 489 9.67 1.91 20.81
CA SER A 489 10.00 2.62 22.04
C SER A 489 11.50 2.91 22.15
N ILE A 490 11.82 3.96 22.87
CA ILE A 490 13.18 4.34 23.21
C ILE A 490 13.24 4.51 24.72
N THR A 491 14.16 3.84 25.38
CA THR A 491 14.29 3.91 26.84
C THR A 491 15.72 4.17 27.26
N ASN A 492 15.92 4.73 28.46
CA ASN A 492 17.20 4.93 29.10
C ASN A 492 18.20 5.74 28.22
N VAL A 493 17.73 6.85 27.67
CA VAL A 493 18.61 7.74 26.93
C VAL A 493 19.53 8.47 27.90
N THR A 494 20.83 8.22 27.75
CA THR A 494 21.87 8.89 28.52
C THR A 494 22.63 9.82 27.61
N MET A 495 22.80 11.05 28.05
CA MET A 495 23.50 12.08 27.29
C MET A 495 24.26 13.05 28.19
N PRO A 496 25.45 13.49 27.79
CA PRO A 496 26.08 14.64 28.38
C PRO A 496 25.42 15.92 27.85
N VAL A 497 24.90 16.73 28.78
CA VAL A 497 24.20 17.98 28.47
C VAL A 497 25.01 19.18 28.96
N THR A 498 24.84 20.30 28.30
CA THR A 498 25.41 21.58 28.67
C THR A 498 24.79 22.07 29.96
N ARG A 499 25.59 22.45 30.90
CA ARG A 499 25.19 23.03 32.20
C ARG A 499 25.82 24.37 32.38
N ILE A 500 25.05 25.39 32.67
CA ILE A 500 25.50 26.72 33.08
C ILE A 500 25.10 26.90 34.55
N ALA A 501 26.14 27.16 35.37
CA ALA A 501 25.94 27.36 36.79
C ALA A 501 26.63 28.68 37.21
N THR A 502 25.94 29.45 38.01
CA THR A 502 26.48 30.71 38.57
C THR A 502 26.90 30.50 40.02
N GLY A 503 27.96 31.14 40.40
CA GLY A 503 28.53 31.07 41.74
C GLY A 503 29.32 32.30 42.08
N THR A 504 29.86 32.32 43.31
CA THR A 504 30.79 33.36 43.73
C THR A 504 32.05 32.73 44.30
N THR A 505 33.20 33.27 43.96
CA THR A 505 34.44 32.80 44.54
C THR A 505 34.62 33.35 45.96
N ASN A 506 35.18 32.54 46.85
CA ASN A 506 35.54 32.95 48.18
C ASN A 506 36.84 33.79 48.14
N VAL A 507 37.32 34.21 49.31
CA VAL A 507 38.55 35.00 49.47
C VAL A 507 39.81 34.27 48.99
N SER A 508 39.76 32.98 48.83
CA SER A 508 40.84 32.14 48.28
C SER A 508 40.70 31.86 46.79
N GLY A 509 39.72 32.45 46.09
CA GLY A 509 39.52 32.24 44.67
C GLY A 509 38.89 30.87 44.33
N VAL A 510 38.12 30.30 45.22
CA VAL A 510 37.44 28.99 45.06
C VAL A 510 35.94 29.19 44.96
N ALA A 511 35.34 28.59 43.96
CA ALA A 511 33.89 28.51 43.77
C ALA A 511 33.40 27.05 43.80
N THR A 512 32.27 26.80 44.38
CA THR A 512 31.64 25.47 44.45
C THR A 512 30.37 25.48 43.62
N PHE A 513 30.22 24.47 42.78
CA PHE A 513 29.05 24.28 41.89
C PHE A 513 28.43 22.93 42.15
N GLN A 514 27.12 22.84 41.94
CA GLN A 514 26.37 21.62 42.14
C GLN A 514 25.56 21.33 40.84
N VAL A 515 25.43 20.04 40.48
CA VAL A 515 24.49 19.61 39.44
C VAL A 515 23.08 19.96 39.88
N SER A 516 22.20 20.22 38.88
CA SER A 516 20.78 20.50 39.20
C SER A 516 20.01 19.26 39.61
N ASP A 517 19.14 19.40 40.51
CA ASP A 517 17.85 18.72 40.81
C ASP A 517 17.78 17.19 40.90
N ILE A 518 18.67 16.41 40.34
CA ILE A 518 18.62 14.96 40.39
C ILE A 518 19.89 14.43 41.03
N SER A 519 19.76 13.77 42.13
CA SER A 519 20.87 13.22 42.93
C SER A 519 21.75 12.18 42.18
N SER A 520 21.30 11.69 41.05
CA SER A 520 22.02 10.73 40.22
C SER A 520 22.87 11.38 39.12
N ASN A 521 22.74 12.68 38.90
CA ASN A 521 23.52 13.36 37.86
C ASN A 521 24.92 13.66 38.37
N THR A 522 25.89 13.60 37.45
CA THR A 522 27.28 13.83 37.76
C THR A 522 27.92 14.75 36.73
N PHE A 523 28.79 15.63 37.17
CA PHE A 523 29.65 16.41 36.24
C PHE A 523 30.54 15.49 35.43
N THR A 524 30.78 15.84 34.17
CA THR A 524 31.62 15.06 33.25
C THR A 524 32.54 15.98 32.47
N ASP A 525 33.69 15.45 32.05
CA ASP A 525 34.59 16.07 31.12
C ASP A 525 35.11 17.47 31.55
N GLY A 526 35.68 17.53 32.73
CA GLY A 526 36.18 18.79 33.31
C GLY A 526 37.23 19.55 32.48
N ALA A 527 37.97 18.85 31.63
CA ALA A 527 38.93 19.46 30.73
C ALA A 527 38.34 20.40 29.67
N SER A 528 37.08 20.26 29.38
CA SER A 528 36.36 21.10 28.39
C SER A 528 35.44 22.15 29.03
N TRP A 529 35.53 22.36 30.34
CA TRP A 529 34.80 23.40 31.04
C TRP A 529 35.36 24.79 30.78
N MET A 530 34.47 25.77 30.86
CA MET A 530 34.85 27.19 30.76
C MET A 530 34.29 27.98 31.90
N VAL A 531 35.02 28.96 32.39
CA VAL A 531 34.57 29.84 33.47
C VAL A 531 34.66 31.28 33.00
N GLU A 532 33.58 32.00 33.16
CA GLU A 532 33.48 33.44 32.94
C GLU A 532 33.49 34.16 34.27
N VAL A 533 34.35 35.20 34.38
CA VAL A 533 34.42 36.06 35.59
C VAL A 533 33.71 37.36 35.29
N ASP A 534 32.60 37.60 36.01
CA ASP A 534 31.63 38.63 35.70
C ASP A 534 32.21 40.05 35.62
N SER A 535 33.12 40.41 36.53
CA SER A 535 33.64 41.80 36.58
C SER A 535 34.65 42.16 35.50
N ALA A 536 35.17 41.18 34.78
CA ALA A 536 36.15 41.37 33.68
C ALA A 536 35.65 40.86 32.36
N GLY A 537 34.53 40.09 32.38
CA GLY A 537 34.00 39.43 31.19
C GLY A 537 34.94 38.42 30.58
N GLU A 538 36.03 38.02 31.28
CA GLU A 538 37.01 37.12 30.75
C GLU A 538 36.58 35.68 30.87
N ILE A 539 36.71 34.97 29.77
CA ILE A 539 36.42 33.52 29.69
C ILE A 539 37.77 32.79 29.68
N PHE A 540 37.89 31.80 30.52
CA PHE A 540 39.09 30.94 30.52
C PHE A 540 38.80 29.51 30.98
N SER A 541 39.67 28.57 30.59
CA SER A 541 39.59 27.20 31.06
C SER A 541 39.92 27.15 32.55
N PRO A 542 39.20 26.35 33.36
CA PRO A 542 39.44 26.30 34.80
C PRO A 542 40.89 25.90 35.10
N PRO A 543 41.64 26.67 35.93
CA PRO A 543 43.03 26.34 36.27
C PRO A 543 43.14 25.06 37.09
N SER A 544 42.17 24.76 37.90
CA SER A 544 42.00 23.46 38.54
C SER A 544 40.54 23.23 38.94
N TYR A 545 40.10 22.01 38.91
CA TYR A 545 38.73 21.58 39.31
C TYR A 545 38.80 20.29 40.10
N ASP A 546 37.86 20.14 41.01
CA ASP A 546 37.73 18.97 41.86
C ASP A 546 36.83 17.97 41.15
N SER A 547 37.09 16.92 40.74
CA SER A 547 36.33 15.78 40.15
C SER A 547 35.31 16.05 39.05
N ALA A 548 35.62 15.62 37.84
CA ALA A 548 34.67 15.07 36.91
C ALA A 548 34.11 13.76 37.51
N GLY A 549 32.80 13.61 37.57
CA GLY A 549 32.10 12.40 38.08
C GLY A 549 31.41 12.56 39.41
N GLY A 550 31.51 13.72 40.07
CA GLY A 550 30.76 14.05 41.30
C GLY A 550 29.51 14.89 41.04
N ALA A 551 28.61 14.90 41.99
CA ALA A 551 27.42 15.78 41.99
C ALA A 551 27.77 17.24 42.36
N VAL A 552 28.89 17.45 43.00
CA VAL A 552 29.45 18.76 43.40
C VAL A 552 30.88 18.86 42.87
N THR A 553 31.23 20.01 42.35
CA THR A 553 32.61 20.31 41.94
C THR A 553 33.06 21.65 42.50
N THR A 554 34.31 21.76 42.83
CA THR A 554 34.99 23.02 43.22
C THR A 554 36.00 23.43 42.19
N ILE A 555 35.96 24.67 41.81
CA ILE A 555 36.94 25.26 40.92
C ILE A 555 37.83 26.25 41.73
N SER A 556 39.13 26.11 41.64
CA SER A 556 40.09 26.93 42.33
C SER A 556 41.04 27.66 41.36
N GLY A 557 41.73 28.65 41.87
CA GLY A 557 42.63 29.46 41.03
C GLY A 557 41.95 30.62 40.33
N LEU A 558 40.70 30.94 40.69
CA LEU A 558 39.94 32.05 40.15
C LEU A 558 40.22 33.34 40.88
N PRO A 559 39.90 34.53 40.33
CA PRO A 559 39.93 35.80 41.07
C PRO A 559 39.08 35.75 42.33
N ALA A 560 39.59 36.26 43.47
CA ALA A 560 38.91 36.21 44.72
C ALA A 560 37.67 37.11 44.76
N SER A 561 36.62 36.71 45.46
CA SER A 561 35.39 37.48 45.74
C SER A 561 34.69 38.03 44.48
N LYS A 562 34.68 37.22 43.42
CA LYS A 562 34.05 37.54 42.14
C LYS A 562 32.85 36.64 41.84
N ALA A 563 31.83 37.21 41.18
CA ALA A 563 30.80 36.36 40.55
C ALA A 563 31.38 35.65 39.36
N VAL A 564 31.06 34.38 39.20
CA VAL A 564 31.53 33.50 38.14
C VAL A 564 30.42 32.67 37.54
N THR A 565 30.51 32.48 36.26
CA THR A 565 29.58 31.61 35.49
C THR A 565 30.36 30.43 34.89
N LEU A 566 29.98 29.24 35.28
CA LEU A 566 30.60 27.99 34.80
C LEU A 566 29.77 27.41 33.67
N LEU A 567 30.43 27.16 32.55
CA LEU A 567 29.95 26.28 31.48
C LEU A 567 30.56 24.89 31.70
N ALA A 568 29.77 23.96 32.13
CA ALA A 568 30.16 22.57 32.37
C ALA A 568 29.25 21.59 31.65
N TYR A 569 29.55 20.33 31.78
CA TYR A 569 28.73 19.26 31.21
C TYR A 569 28.36 18.27 32.32
N GLU A 570 27.11 17.79 32.27
CA GLU A 570 26.63 16.76 33.20
C GLU A 570 26.01 15.59 32.45
N ASN A 571 26.26 14.37 32.93
CA ASN A 571 25.56 13.20 32.42
C ASN A 571 24.14 13.15 32.97
N LYS A 572 23.21 13.03 32.08
CA LYS A 572 21.80 12.85 32.41
C LYS A 572 21.23 11.58 31.78
N THR A 573 20.44 10.87 32.56
CA THR A 573 19.46 9.93 32.01
C THR A 573 18.21 10.74 31.70
N ALA A 574 18.02 11.03 30.44
CA ALA A 574 17.03 11.97 29.99
C ALA A 574 15.63 11.39 30.01
N VAL A 575 14.67 12.17 30.46
CA VAL A 575 13.25 11.87 30.41
C VAL A 575 12.66 12.40 29.10
N GLN A 576 11.80 11.62 28.48
CA GLN A 576 11.08 12.07 27.29
C GLN A 576 10.08 13.17 27.65
N LYS A 577 10.11 14.27 26.89
CA LYS A 577 9.06 15.26 26.95
C LYS A 577 7.76 14.70 26.35
N ILE A 578 6.63 15.13 26.89
CA ILE A 578 5.30 14.75 26.41
C ILE A 578 4.73 15.90 25.59
N LYS A 579 4.35 15.58 24.37
CA LYS A 579 3.67 16.50 23.45
C LYS A 579 2.17 16.23 23.48
N ARG A 580 1.41 17.11 24.15
CA ARG A 580 -0.04 17.00 24.25
C ARG A 580 -0.71 17.70 23.09
N LEU A 581 -1.59 17.00 22.38
CA LEU A 581 -2.34 17.58 21.28
C LEU A 581 -3.48 18.47 21.78
N GLN A 582 -3.47 19.74 21.36
CA GLN A 582 -4.54 20.70 21.58
C GLN A 582 -5.35 20.85 20.30
N LEU A 583 -6.63 20.53 20.38
CA LEU A 583 -7.53 20.51 19.22
C LEU A 583 -8.31 21.82 19.11
N ASN A 584 -8.57 22.25 17.86
CA ASN A 584 -9.48 23.35 17.52
C ASN A 584 -9.13 24.68 18.23
N TYR A 585 -7.85 24.95 18.41
CA TYR A 585 -7.44 26.24 18.94
C TYR A 585 -7.62 27.32 17.86
N SER A 586 -8.28 28.42 18.25
CA SER A 586 -8.57 29.52 17.33
C SER A 586 -8.02 30.83 17.87
N GLU A 587 -7.40 31.61 17.02
CA GLU A 587 -6.94 32.96 17.33
C GLU A 587 -7.12 33.90 16.14
N SER A 588 -7.46 35.15 16.42
CA SER A 588 -7.54 36.21 15.40
C SER A 588 -6.19 36.87 15.21
N ARG A 589 -5.75 37.03 13.96
CA ARG A 589 -4.44 37.53 13.55
C ARG A 589 -4.55 38.58 12.44
N SER A 590 -3.77 39.63 12.58
CA SER A 590 -3.56 40.60 11.49
C SER A 590 -2.42 40.16 10.61
N LEU A 591 -2.52 40.48 9.33
CA LEU A 591 -1.42 40.21 8.41
C LEU A 591 -0.41 41.37 8.42
N VAL A 592 0.88 41.00 8.43
CA VAL A 592 1.97 41.94 8.13
C VAL A 592 2.41 41.68 6.70
N GLY A 593 2.09 42.60 5.79
CA GLY A 593 2.25 42.36 4.36
C GLY A 593 1.34 41.25 3.89
N ARG A 594 1.90 40.07 3.56
CA ARG A 594 1.17 38.89 3.09
C ARG A 594 1.15 37.73 4.10
N THR A 595 1.71 37.92 5.31
CA THR A 595 1.92 36.86 6.27
C THR A 595 1.30 37.19 7.61
N PHE A 596 0.62 36.20 8.21
CA PHE A 596 0.26 36.23 9.63
C PHE A 596 1.17 35.30 10.43
N THR A 597 1.40 35.63 11.68
CA THR A 597 2.18 34.84 12.63
C THR A 597 1.29 34.41 13.79
N LEU A 598 1.28 33.11 14.07
CA LEU A 598 0.52 32.53 15.19
C LEU A 598 1.24 32.73 16.52
N THR A 599 0.57 32.41 17.62
CA THR A 599 1.17 32.43 18.95
C THR A 599 1.73 31.08 19.40
N LYS A 600 1.35 30.00 18.73
CA LYS A 600 1.71 28.66 19.16
C LYS A 600 2.76 28.08 18.25
N PRO A 601 3.79 27.40 18.79
CA PRO A 601 4.74 26.60 18.02
C PRO A 601 4.16 25.20 17.76
N ASP A 602 4.89 24.41 16.96
CA ASP A 602 4.64 22.99 16.68
C ASP A 602 3.20 22.70 16.23
N ILE A 603 2.78 23.40 15.15
CA ILE A 603 1.45 23.21 14.59
C ILE A 603 1.35 21.82 13.94
N TYR A 604 0.31 21.09 14.31
CA TYR A 604 0.03 19.77 13.77
C TYR A 604 -0.76 19.84 12.45
N ILE A 605 -1.92 20.50 12.49
CA ILE A 605 -2.81 20.66 11.34
C ILE A 605 -3.43 22.06 11.34
N PHE A 606 -3.36 22.75 10.21
CA PHE A 606 -4.16 23.95 9.96
C PHE A 606 -5.54 23.51 9.46
N LYS A 607 -6.60 23.98 10.09
CA LYS A 607 -7.98 23.60 9.75
C LYS A 607 -8.67 24.60 8.88
N SER A 608 -8.71 25.86 9.33
CA SER A 608 -9.37 26.92 8.58
C SER A 608 -8.76 28.30 8.85
N VAL A 609 -8.87 29.14 7.87
CA VAL A 609 -8.59 30.59 7.95
C VAL A 609 -9.83 31.31 7.44
N VAL A 610 -10.51 31.99 8.35
CA VAL A 610 -11.73 32.74 8.06
C VAL A 610 -11.44 34.23 8.12
N GLU A 611 -11.82 34.98 7.09
CA GLU A 611 -11.70 36.42 7.09
C GLU A 611 -12.75 37.04 8.00
N ASP A 612 -12.33 37.76 9.05
CA ASP A 612 -13.23 38.25 10.10
C ASP A 612 -14.25 39.24 9.56
N ALA A 613 -13.90 40.01 8.52
CA ALA A 613 -14.77 41.03 7.93
C ALA A 613 -15.92 40.44 7.09
N THR A 614 -15.69 39.27 6.47
CA THR A 614 -16.63 38.67 5.51
C THR A 614 -17.22 37.34 5.97
N GLY A 615 -16.61 36.72 6.97
CA GLY A 615 -16.96 35.37 7.42
C GLY A 615 -16.63 34.26 6.42
N LEU A 616 -15.90 34.58 5.34
CA LEU A 616 -15.56 33.60 4.30
C LEU A 616 -14.34 32.76 4.69
N ASP A 617 -14.42 31.48 4.42
CA ASP A 617 -13.26 30.58 4.50
C ASP A 617 -12.33 30.84 3.30
N ILE A 618 -11.13 31.27 3.61
CA ILE A 618 -10.08 31.61 2.66
C ILE A 618 -8.83 30.74 2.83
N THR A 619 -8.96 29.59 3.48
CA THR A 619 -7.87 28.65 3.78
C THR A 619 -7.04 28.31 2.55
N ASN A 620 -7.68 28.12 1.42
CA ASN A 620 -7.04 27.76 0.15
C ASN A 620 -6.11 28.85 -0.42
N ARG A 621 -6.21 30.09 0.07
CA ARG A 621 -5.35 31.23 -0.37
C ARG A 621 -4.00 31.23 0.31
N PHE A 622 -3.76 30.39 1.34
CA PHE A 622 -2.55 30.42 2.15
C PHE A 622 -1.60 29.25 1.87
N ILE A 623 -0.33 29.51 2.07
CA ILE A 623 0.73 28.51 2.27
C ILE A 623 1.07 28.52 3.75
N PHE A 624 1.02 27.38 4.37
CA PHE A 624 1.23 27.23 5.80
C PHE A 624 2.61 26.75 6.15
N ASN A 625 3.17 27.26 7.23
CA ASN A 625 4.39 26.78 7.84
C ASN A 625 4.10 26.41 9.30
N ASN A 626 4.34 25.15 9.64
CA ASN A 626 4.03 24.59 10.95
C ASN A 626 4.97 25.04 12.08
N GLY A 627 5.97 25.84 11.77
CA GLY A 627 6.93 26.33 12.75
C GLY A 627 8.08 25.39 13.10
N GLN A 628 8.19 24.24 12.48
CA GLN A 628 9.31 23.34 12.69
C GLN A 628 10.54 23.79 11.88
N ARG A 629 11.71 23.75 12.49
CA ARG A 629 13.02 24.02 11.90
C ARG A 629 13.96 22.85 12.19
N ASP A 630 15.12 22.84 11.56
CA ASP A 630 16.10 21.76 11.74
C ASP A 630 16.63 21.68 13.17
N ASP A 631 16.62 22.82 13.88
CA ASP A 631 17.31 22.99 15.14
C ASP A 631 16.43 23.60 16.26
N PHE A 632 15.19 24.01 15.96
CA PHE A 632 14.23 24.48 16.97
C PHE A 632 12.80 24.45 16.46
N TYR A 633 11.85 24.64 17.38
CA TYR A 633 10.44 24.90 17.10
C TYR A 633 10.15 26.40 17.25
N THR A 634 9.54 26.99 16.25
CA THR A 634 9.05 28.37 16.32
C THR A 634 7.55 28.40 16.10
N VAL A 635 6.94 29.56 16.23
CA VAL A 635 5.51 29.75 15.98
C VAL A 635 5.17 29.50 14.52
N GLY A 636 3.95 29.00 14.29
CA GLY A 636 3.44 28.78 12.93
C GLY A 636 3.16 30.08 12.18
N THR A 637 3.20 30.03 10.86
CA THR A 637 2.88 31.17 9.99
C THR A 637 2.04 30.74 8.81
N GLY A 638 1.24 31.67 8.29
CA GLY A 638 0.53 31.48 7.02
C GLY A 638 0.77 32.66 6.09
N THR A 639 1.20 32.38 4.87
CA THR A 639 1.51 33.37 3.84
C THR A 639 0.55 33.27 2.67
N VAL A 640 -0.04 34.38 2.26
CA VAL A 640 -0.95 34.43 1.12
C VAL A 640 -0.20 34.07 -0.16
N LYS A 641 -0.71 33.09 -0.92
CA LYS A 641 -0.15 32.63 -2.20
C LYS A 641 0.00 33.79 -3.19
N SER A 642 1.06 33.74 -3.98
CA SER A 642 1.23 34.72 -5.10
C SER A 642 0.00 34.67 -6.01
N GLY A 643 -0.50 35.82 -6.40
CA GLY A 643 -1.72 35.96 -7.22
C GLY A 643 -3.04 35.90 -6.45
N SER A 644 -3.06 35.50 -5.17
CA SER A 644 -4.28 35.54 -4.36
C SER A 644 -4.46 36.91 -3.69
N ALA A 645 -5.72 37.33 -3.53
CA ALA A 645 -6.06 38.54 -2.84
C ALA A 645 -5.70 38.50 -1.36
N VAL A 646 -5.08 39.54 -0.85
CA VAL A 646 -4.76 39.68 0.58
C VAL A 646 -6.04 40.06 1.31
N PRO A 647 -6.41 39.33 2.41
CA PRO A 647 -7.58 39.73 3.20
C PRO A 647 -7.47 41.12 3.77
N GLY A 648 -8.59 41.82 3.81
CA GLY A 648 -8.68 43.14 4.42
C GLY A 648 -8.98 43.04 5.91
N GLY A 649 -7.97 43.19 6.75
CA GLY A 649 -8.17 43.18 8.22
C GLY A 649 -7.58 41.93 8.90
N THR A 650 -8.29 41.44 9.91
CA THR A 650 -7.89 40.26 10.68
C THR A 650 -8.48 38.99 10.09
N VAL A 651 -7.79 37.87 10.34
CA VAL A 651 -8.26 36.53 10.00
C VAL A 651 -8.28 35.67 11.27
N THR A 652 -9.33 34.91 11.46
CA THR A 652 -9.41 33.91 12.51
C THR A 652 -8.86 32.58 11.97
N VAL A 653 -7.79 32.11 12.60
CA VAL A 653 -7.10 30.88 12.21
C VAL A 653 -7.41 29.79 13.21
N THR A 654 -7.94 28.66 12.75
CA THR A 654 -8.21 27.48 13.57
C THR A 654 -7.23 26.38 13.22
N TYR A 655 -6.58 25.81 14.23
CA TYR A 655 -5.56 24.79 14.06
C TYR A 655 -5.42 23.87 15.27
N ASP A 656 -4.76 22.76 15.09
CA ASP A 656 -4.31 21.86 16.14
C ASP A 656 -2.80 22.01 16.30
N TYR A 657 -2.31 21.96 17.54
CA TYR A 657 -0.88 22.10 17.85
C TYR A 657 -0.48 21.24 19.04
N PHE A 658 0.82 20.99 19.18
CA PHE A 658 1.37 20.27 20.32
C PHE A 658 1.89 21.24 21.38
N THR A 659 1.50 20.98 22.65
CA THR A 659 2.15 21.59 23.80
C THR A 659 3.28 20.69 24.28
N HIS A 660 4.42 21.28 24.63
CA HIS A 660 5.56 20.56 25.17
C HIS A 660 5.60 20.71 26.68
N THR A 661 5.87 19.61 27.41
CA THR A 661 6.09 19.67 28.87
C THR A 661 7.43 20.33 29.18
N ALA A 662 7.46 21.11 30.27
CA ALA A 662 8.68 21.71 30.78
C ALA A 662 9.57 20.67 31.52
N GLY A 663 10.89 20.84 31.42
CA GLY A 663 11.86 20.05 32.18
C GLY A 663 12.25 18.70 31.56
N ASP A 664 11.65 18.34 30.44
CA ASP A 664 12.00 17.13 29.68
C ASP A 664 12.99 17.46 28.55
N TYR A 665 13.83 16.50 28.20
CA TYR A 665 15.03 16.78 27.41
C TYR A 665 14.91 16.44 25.92
N PHE A 666 14.12 15.42 25.58
CA PHE A 666 13.97 15.03 24.19
C PHE A 666 12.58 14.52 23.89
N ALA A 667 12.18 14.61 22.63
CA ALA A 667 11.00 13.94 22.10
C ALA A 667 11.38 12.72 21.26
N GLY A 668 10.54 11.71 21.34
CA GLY A 668 10.65 10.49 20.55
C GLY A 668 9.26 9.89 20.38
N LYS A 669 9.18 8.63 20.03
CA LYS A 669 7.89 7.97 19.78
C LYS A 669 6.91 8.12 20.97
N ASN A 670 7.36 7.90 22.19
CA ASN A 670 6.49 7.93 23.39
C ASN A 670 6.05 9.35 23.77
N SER A 671 6.57 10.36 23.10
CA SER A 671 6.18 11.76 23.34
C SER A 671 4.80 12.12 22.77
N TYR A 672 4.18 11.26 21.96
CA TYR A 672 2.91 11.50 21.29
C TYR A 672 1.79 10.58 21.80
N PRO A 673 1.29 10.75 23.04
CA PRO A 673 0.29 9.83 23.60
C PRO A 673 -1.12 10.01 23.02
N ASP A 674 -1.42 11.20 22.47
CA ASP A 674 -2.76 11.58 22.05
C ASP A 674 -3.07 11.27 20.59
N ILE A 675 -2.11 10.76 19.84
CA ILE A 675 -2.28 10.41 18.42
C ILE A 675 -1.80 9.00 18.13
N ALA A 676 -2.43 8.37 17.15
CA ALA A 676 -2.02 7.05 16.70
C ALA A 676 -0.62 7.10 16.07
N TYR A 677 0.08 5.97 16.11
CA TYR A 677 1.46 5.84 15.61
C TYR A 677 1.60 6.30 14.15
N GLU A 678 0.63 6.00 13.33
CA GLU A 678 0.57 6.37 11.91
C GLU A 678 0.53 7.87 11.71
N LYS A 679 -0.13 8.58 12.60
CA LYS A 679 -0.40 10.02 12.51
C LYS A 679 0.70 10.90 13.09
N VAL A 680 1.75 10.30 13.70
CA VAL A 680 2.89 11.07 14.17
C VAL A 680 3.54 11.80 13.00
N PRO A 681 3.83 13.11 13.11
CA PRO A 681 4.31 13.91 12.00
C PRO A 681 5.63 13.42 11.41
N GLN A 682 5.82 13.71 10.15
CA GLN A 682 7.08 13.63 9.46
C GLN A 682 7.66 15.03 9.32
N TYR A 683 8.94 15.17 9.53
CA TYR A 683 9.66 16.42 9.32
C TYR A 683 10.62 16.27 8.13
N VAL A 684 10.63 17.27 7.25
CA VAL A 684 11.58 17.36 6.13
C VAL A 684 12.56 18.46 6.47
N THR A 685 13.83 18.08 6.56
CA THR A 685 14.93 19.02 6.86
C THR A 685 15.16 19.99 5.71
N SER A 686 15.88 21.08 5.97
CA SER A 686 16.31 22.04 4.93
C SER A 686 17.15 21.38 3.83
N THR A 687 17.80 20.25 4.11
CA THR A 687 18.56 19.44 3.15
C THR A 687 17.72 18.46 2.34
N GLY A 688 16.41 18.40 2.60
CA GLY A 688 15.48 17.50 1.92
C GLY A 688 15.35 16.10 2.52
N SER A 689 16.09 15.79 3.60
CA SER A 689 15.94 14.50 4.29
C SER A 689 14.64 14.46 5.09
N ALA A 690 13.84 13.41 4.90
CA ALA A 690 12.57 13.24 5.57
C ALA A 690 12.69 12.25 6.73
N PHE A 691 12.33 12.69 7.93
CA PHE A 691 12.37 11.90 9.15
C PHE A 691 10.98 11.77 9.77
N LYS A 692 10.54 10.56 10.02
CA LYS A 692 9.38 10.31 10.87
C LYS A 692 9.79 10.62 12.31
N LEU A 693 9.03 11.45 13.02
CA LEU A 693 9.39 11.87 14.39
C LEU A 693 9.30 10.73 15.42
N THR A 694 8.81 9.56 15.02
CA THR A 694 8.92 8.33 15.79
C THR A 694 10.32 7.72 15.78
N ASP A 695 11.10 7.98 14.71
CA ASP A 695 12.37 7.28 14.41
C ASP A 695 13.58 8.16 14.70
N VAL A 696 13.41 9.21 15.50
CA VAL A 696 14.44 10.17 15.85
C VAL A 696 14.44 10.46 17.35
N ILE A 697 15.58 10.86 17.87
CA ILE A 697 15.69 11.58 19.13
C ILE A 697 15.69 13.07 18.81
N ASP A 698 14.65 13.76 19.19
CA ASP A 698 14.43 15.17 18.88
C ASP A 698 14.78 16.04 20.09
N MET A 699 15.90 16.73 19.99
CA MET A 699 16.45 17.61 21.02
C MET A 699 16.18 19.10 20.77
N ARG A 700 15.31 19.42 19.80
CA ARG A 700 15.04 20.80 19.42
C ARG A 700 14.35 21.57 20.54
N PRO A 701 14.88 22.73 20.93
CA PRO A 701 14.24 23.62 21.88
C PRO A 701 13.01 24.29 21.24
N VAL A 702 12.14 24.77 22.07
CA VAL A 702 10.88 25.43 21.66
C VAL A 702 10.94 26.91 21.98
N LYS A 703 10.68 27.78 21.00
CA LYS A 703 10.38 29.18 21.25
C LYS A 703 9.05 29.27 22.03
N ASN A 704 8.94 30.24 22.93
CA ASN A 704 7.70 30.45 23.66
C ASN A 704 6.54 30.76 22.72
N ASN A 705 5.32 30.79 23.29
CA ASN A 705 4.10 31.02 22.53
C ASN A 705 4.07 32.32 21.71
N ALA A 706 4.91 33.31 22.05
CA ALA A 706 5.08 34.52 21.29
C ALA A 706 6.21 34.48 20.25
N GLY A 707 6.99 33.38 20.22
CA GLY A 707 8.13 33.24 19.32
C GLY A 707 9.32 34.13 19.62
N THR A 708 9.42 34.71 20.84
CA THR A 708 10.43 35.69 21.22
C THR A 708 11.60 35.08 21.98
N GLN A 709 11.37 34.04 22.76
CA GLN A 709 12.38 33.40 23.60
C GLN A 709 12.30 31.89 23.55
N PHE A 710 13.41 31.21 23.89
CA PHE A 710 13.48 29.76 23.99
C PHE A 710 13.19 29.33 25.43
N THR A 711 11.95 29.33 25.82
CA THR A 711 11.53 29.02 27.18
C THR A 711 10.70 27.74 27.31
N GLY A 712 10.57 26.96 26.25
CA GLY A 712 9.65 25.83 26.26
C GLY A 712 8.23 26.25 26.62
N THR A 713 7.46 25.40 27.29
CA THR A 713 6.13 25.71 27.81
C THR A 713 6.17 26.35 29.21
N GLY A 714 7.35 26.54 29.75
CA GLY A 714 7.58 27.11 31.09
C GLY A 714 8.71 28.12 31.10
N SER A 715 9.20 28.40 32.29
CA SER A 715 10.30 29.32 32.50
C SER A 715 11.67 28.66 32.45
N VAL A 716 11.76 27.37 32.15
CA VAL A 716 13.01 26.60 32.18
C VAL A 716 13.46 26.33 30.75
N ILE A 717 14.71 26.70 30.43
CA ILE A 717 15.34 26.42 29.15
C ILE A 717 15.82 24.97 29.15
N GLU A 718 15.49 24.26 28.09
CA GLU A 718 15.90 22.88 27.93
C GLU A 718 17.43 22.82 27.70
N PRO A 719 18.18 22.02 28.46
CA PRO A 719 19.60 21.86 28.25
C PRO A 719 19.86 21.13 26.92
N LEU A 720 20.86 21.61 26.19
CA LEU A 720 21.27 21.00 24.93
C LEU A 720 22.34 19.92 25.17
N PRO A 721 22.39 18.88 24.32
CA PRO A 721 23.48 17.92 24.40
C PRO A 721 24.87 18.61 24.17
N LYS A 722 25.91 18.10 24.78
CA LYS A 722 27.28 18.56 24.49
C LYS A 722 27.60 18.28 23.00
N ASN A 723 28.05 19.29 22.27
CA ASN A 723 28.49 19.14 20.89
C ASN A 723 29.67 18.14 20.79
N GLY A 724 29.59 17.22 19.86
CA GLY A 724 30.58 16.16 19.65
C GLY A 724 30.48 14.98 20.62
N ALA A 725 29.56 15.04 21.60
CA ALA A 725 29.36 13.93 22.52
C ALA A 725 28.49 12.84 21.94
N THR A 726 28.59 11.66 22.50
CA THR A 726 27.79 10.51 22.13
C THR A 726 26.54 10.45 23.03
N ILE A 727 25.38 10.43 22.41
CA ILE A 727 24.10 10.15 23.07
C ILE A 727 23.85 8.64 22.97
N THR A 728 23.61 8.02 24.10
CA THR A 728 23.36 6.59 24.16
C THR A 728 21.87 6.36 24.44
N ALA A 729 21.18 5.73 23.50
CA ALA A 729 19.86 5.15 23.77
C ALA A 729 20.09 3.74 24.34
N GLY A 730 19.63 3.50 25.59
CA GLY A 730 19.90 2.25 26.30
C GLY A 730 19.24 1.06 25.64
N THR A 731 17.99 1.20 25.23
CA THR A 731 17.26 0.19 24.48
C THR A 731 16.35 0.86 23.47
N VAL A 732 16.46 0.44 22.23
CA VAL A 732 15.57 0.84 21.13
C VAL A 732 14.80 -0.39 20.69
N ALA A 733 13.49 -0.38 20.94
CA ALA A 733 12.60 -1.40 20.42
C ALA A 733 12.00 -0.92 19.10
N ASN A 734 12.05 -1.75 18.08
CA ASN A 734 11.51 -1.45 16.77
C ASN A 734 10.68 -2.62 16.23
N TRP A 735 9.75 -2.29 15.35
CA TRP A 735 8.93 -3.27 14.69
C TRP A 735 9.74 -4.09 13.67
N MET A 736 9.31 -5.31 13.40
CA MET A 736 9.97 -6.18 12.42
C MET A 736 9.14 -6.34 11.16
N PRO A 737 9.81 -6.49 10.00
CA PRO A 737 9.14 -6.82 8.75
C PRO A 737 8.65 -8.27 8.75
N ARG A 738 7.72 -8.56 7.82
CA ARG A 738 7.19 -9.89 7.57
C ARG A 738 7.01 -10.12 6.07
N ARG A 739 7.10 -11.37 5.65
CA ARG A 739 6.74 -11.80 4.31
C ARG A 739 5.61 -12.80 4.38
N ASP A 740 4.54 -12.52 3.65
CA ASP A 740 3.37 -13.35 3.52
C ASP A 740 3.25 -13.85 2.08
N ILE A 741 2.53 -14.94 1.86
CA ILE A 741 2.21 -15.43 0.53
C ILE A 741 0.70 -15.51 0.35
N VAL A 742 0.26 -15.14 -0.83
CA VAL A 742 -1.14 -15.28 -1.28
C VAL A 742 -1.18 -16.43 -2.27
N HIS A 743 -1.98 -17.42 -2.00
CA HIS A 743 -2.07 -18.63 -2.80
C HIS A 743 -3.53 -19.06 -2.98
N ILE A 744 -3.76 -19.87 -3.99
CA ILE A 744 -5.08 -20.36 -4.36
C ILE A 744 -5.11 -21.88 -4.32
N SER A 745 -6.17 -22.42 -3.76
CA SER A 745 -6.44 -23.86 -3.75
C SER A 745 -7.09 -24.34 -5.04
N ASN A 746 -7.12 -25.65 -5.25
CA ASN A 746 -7.83 -26.29 -6.36
C ASN A 746 -9.37 -26.04 -6.32
N THR A 747 -9.89 -25.60 -5.18
CA THR A 747 -11.31 -25.22 -5.04
C THR A 747 -11.60 -23.76 -5.38
N GLY A 748 -10.56 -22.99 -5.78
CA GLY A 748 -10.68 -21.56 -6.11
C GLY A 748 -10.65 -20.64 -4.92
N LEU A 749 -10.31 -21.15 -3.74
CA LEU A 749 -10.15 -20.34 -2.56
C LEU A 749 -8.78 -19.70 -2.52
N ILE A 750 -8.75 -18.39 -2.33
CA ILE A 750 -7.52 -17.66 -2.09
C ILE A 750 -7.34 -17.44 -0.59
N THR A 751 -6.16 -17.76 -0.13
CA THR A 751 -5.75 -17.62 1.27
C THR A 751 -4.41 -16.94 1.40
N VAL A 752 -4.15 -16.39 2.58
CA VAL A 752 -2.86 -15.79 2.93
C VAL A 752 -2.20 -16.65 4.00
N THR A 753 -0.99 -17.13 3.70
CA THR A 753 -0.15 -17.74 4.72
C THR A 753 0.79 -16.69 5.27
N LYS A 754 0.64 -16.42 6.56
CA LYS A 754 1.49 -15.50 7.31
C LYS A 754 2.89 -16.10 7.48
N GLY A 755 3.90 -15.28 7.21
CA GLY A 755 5.27 -15.59 7.54
C GLY A 755 5.63 -15.24 8.98
N GLN A 756 6.83 -15.59 9.37
CA GLN A 756 7.40 -15.20 10.67
C GLN A 756 8.00 -13.80 10.58
N THR A 757 7.73 -12.98 11.59
CA THR A 757 8.38 -11.68 11.74
C THR A 757 9.84 -11.87 12.14
N SER A 758 10.75 -11.23 11.44
CA SER A 758 12.18 -11.23 11.74
C SER A 758 12.87 -10.07 11.04
N PRO A 759 14.10 -9.69 11.42
CA PRO A 759 14.85 -8.66 10.69
C PRO A 759 15.03 -8.97 9.20
N ASN A 760 15.17 -10.26 8.88
CA ASN A 760 15.20 -10.78 7.50
C ASN A 760 14.16 -11.89 7.38
N PRO A 761 12.89 -11.55 7.11
CA PRO A 761 11.84 -12.54 7.10
C PRO A 761 11.99 -13.51 5.93
N ALA A 762 11.90 -14.80 6.24
CA ALA A 762 11.83 -15.83 5.22
C ALA A 762 10.44 -15.90 4.59
N VAL A 763 10.39 -16.30 3.33
CA VAL A 763 9.12 -16.57 2.66
C VAL A 763 8.54 -17.86 3.26
N PRO A 764 7.27 -17.87 3.70
CA PRO A 764 6.64 -19.08 4.20
C PRO A 764 6.53 -20.16 3.11
N SER A 765 6.51 -21.42 3.52
CA SER A 765 6.31 -22.54 2.61
C SER A 765 4.89 -22.52 2.04
N LEU A 766 4.78 -22.79 0.76
CA LEU A 766 3.49 -22.98 0.10
C LEU A 766 2.82 -24.27 0.61
N PRO A 767 1.54 -24.23 1.01
CA PRO A 767 0.80 -25.46 1.33
C PRO A 767 0.73 -26.43 0.14
N MET A 768 0.64 -27.72 0.43
CA MET A 768 0.53 -28.74 -0.63
C MET A 768 -0.75 -28.56 -1.44
N ASN A 769 -0.66 -28.80 -2.72
CA ASN A 769 -1.77 -28.71 -3.69
C ASN A 769 -2.34 -27.31 -3.87
N GLU A 770 -1.55 -26.29 -3.63
CA GLU A 770 -1.95 -24.90 -3.86
C GLU A 770 -1.00 -24.22 -4.84
N MET A 771 -1.47 -23.16 -5.44
CA MET A 771 -0.71 -22.37 -6.41
C MET A 771 -0.40 -20.99 -5.82
N LEU A 772 0.87 -20.62 -5.81
CA LEU A 772 1.31 -19.31 -5.34
C LEU A 772 0.91 -18.23 -6.33
N LEU A 773 0.20 -17.18 -5.89
CA LEU A 773 -0.18 -16.05 -6.74
C LEU A 773 0.73 -14.84 -6.50
N HIS A 774 0.91 -14.47 -5.24
CA HIS A 774 1.65 -13.27 -4.89
C HIS A 774 2.51 -13.50 -3.65
N GLY A 775 3.69 -12.90 -3.65
CA GLY A 775 4.48 -12.65 -2.45
C GLY A 775 4.20 -11.24 -1.95
N VAL A 776 3.92 -11.08 -0.66
CA VAL A 776 3.66 -9.80 -0.02
C VAL A 776 4.75 -9.53 0.99
N SER A 777 5.55 -8.50 0.75
CA SER A 777 6.56 -8.03 1.70
C SER A 777 6.01 -6.84 2.47
N LEU A 778 5.87 -7.01 3.76
CA LEU A 778 5.33 -6.03 4.69
C LEU A 778 6.48 -5.37 5.45
N ASN A 779 6.58 -4.06 5.35
CA ASN A 779 7.54 -3.29 6.11
C ASN A 779 7.21 -3.30 7.61
N PRO A 780 8.19 -3.01 8.49
CA PRO A 780 7.92 -2.88 9.90
C PRO A 780 6.79 -1.87 10.15
N TYR A 781 5.79 -2.24 10.91
CA TYR A 781 4.62 -1.40 11.18
C TYR A 781 4.03 -0.75 9.93
N THR A 782 3.49 -1.55 9.06
CA THR A 782 2.84 -1.07 7.83
C THR A 782 1.69 -0.13 8.15
N PHE A 783 1.68 1.08 7.61
CA PHE A 783 0.62 2.07 7.78
C PHE A 783 -0.48 1.86 6.74
N ASN A 784 -0.08 1.86 5.50
CA ASN A 784 -0.95 1.80 4.33
C ASN A 784 -0.31 0.94 3.23
N GLU A 785 -0.93 0.96 2.06
CA GLU A 785 -0.51 0.25 0.87
C GLU A 785 0.90 0.60 0.36
N ASN A 786 1.34 1.82 0.56
CA ASN A 786 2.65 2.27 0.07
C ASN A 786 3.83 1.68 0.88
N ASP A 787 3.53 1.14 2.04
CA ASP A 787 4.52 0.51 2.92
C ASP A 787 4.75 -0.98 2.63
N LEU A 788 4.11 -1.53 1.62
CA LEU A 788 4.28 -2.92 1.23
C LEU A 788 4.72 -3.05 -0.24
N SER A 789 5.30 -4.19 -0.54
CA SER A 789 5.71 -4.54 -1.89
C SER A 789 5.08 -5.88 -2.26
N ILE A 790 4.44 -5.92 -3.42
CA ILE A 790 3.78 -7.11 -3.95
C ILE A 790 4.60 -7.63 -5.11
N THR A 791 4.98 -8.89 -5.04
CA THR A 791 5.62 -9.62 -6.13
C THR A 791 4.62 -10.60 -6.70
N THR A 792 4.16 -10.36 -7.91
CA THR A 792 3.28 -11.29 -8.63
C THR A 792 4.11 -12.39 -9.26
N ILE A 793 3.68 -13.63 -9.06
CA ILE A 793 4.31 -14.80 -9.68
C ILE A 793 3.63 -15.04 -11.03
N ASP A 794 4.42 -15.06 -12.08
CA ASP A 794 3.91 -15.33 -13.43
C ASP A 794 3.75 -16.84 -13.64
N HIS A 795 2.51 -17.28 -13.61
CA HIS A 795 2.12 -18.66 -13.93
C HIS A 795 1.42 -18.75 -15.29
N ARG A 796 1.80 -17.93 -16.21
CA ARG A 796 1.13 -17.80 -17.49
C ARG A 796 1.19 -19.10 -18.28
N GLY A 797 0.02 -19.64 -18.61
CA GLY A 797 -0.13 -20.71 -19.58
C GLY A 797 -0.04 -20.14 -21.00
N PHE A 798 0.89 -20.64 -21.80
CA PHE A 798 1.03 -20.19 -23.18
C PHE A 798 0.05 -20.94 -24.08
N LYS A 799 -0.76 -20.18 -24.82
CA LYS A 799 -1.59 -20.70 -25.91
C LYS A 799 -0.73 -20.87 -27.18
N MET A 800 -1.20 -21.66 -28.12
CA MET A 800 -0.52 -21.78 -29.43
C MET A 800 -0.33 -20.43 -30.12
N SER A 801 -1.25 -19.47 -29.88
CA SER A 801 -1.09 -18.09 -30.36
C SER A 801 0.07 -17.34 -29.68
N ASP A 802 0.33 -17.64 -28.41
CA ASP A 802 1.43 -17.02 -27.67
C ASP A 802 2.76 -17.65 -28.04
N ILE A 803 2.77 -18.98 -28.24
CA ILE A 803 3.93 -19.71 -28.78
C ILE A 803 4.29 -19.16 -30.16
N ARG A 804 3.29 -18.91 -31.01
CA ARG A 804 3.52 -18.28 -32.29
C ARG A 804 4.10 -16.88 -32.16
N ARG A 805 3.58 -16.05 -31.25
CA ARG A 805 4.15 -14.73 -30.99
C ARG A 805 5.57 -14.80 -30.44
N MET A 806 5.89 -15.83 -29.63
CA MET A 806 7.25 -16.04 -29.15
C MET A 806 8.17 -16.48 -30.28
N ASP A 807 7.69 -17.33 -31.18
CA ASP A 807 8.41 -17.73 -32.39
C ASP A 807 8.67 -16.53 -33.31
N ASP A 808 7.65 -15.69 -33.52
CA ASP A 808 7.79 -14.43 -34.25
C ASP A 808 8.80 -13.48 -33.57
N ARG A 809 8.78 -13.39 -32.24
CA ARG A 809 9.76 -12.58 -31.46
C ARG A 809 11.16 -13.18 -31.53
N LEU A 810 11.28 -14.50 -31.46
CA LEU A 810 12.55 -15.19 -31.57
C LEU A 810 13.15 -14.94 -32.92
N SER A 811 12.36 -15.10 -33.98
CA SER A 811 12.75 -14.77 -35.34
C SER A 811 13.24 -13.32 -35.46
N ASN A 812 12.54 -12.37 -34.87
CA ASN A 812 12.96 -10.98 -34.85
C ASN A 812 14.26 -10.74 -34.07
N VAL A 813 14.48 -11.44 -32.96
CA VAL A 813 15.76 -11.38 -32.23
C VAL A 813 16.89 -11.96 -33.03
N GLU A 814 16.66 -13.08 -33.71
CA GLU A 814 17.62 -13.68 -34.62
C GLU A 814 17.97 -12.70 -35.75
N GLU A 815 16.95 -12.04 -36.31
CA GLU A 815 17.12 -11.02 -37.33
C GLU A 815 17.98 -9.85 -36.87
N LEU A 816 17.68 -9.31 -35.68
CA LEU A 816 18.45 -8.23 -35.07
C LEU A 816 19.90 -8.66 -34.80
N THR A 817 20.08 -9.88 -34.32
CA THR A 817 21.42 -10.41 -34.04
C THR A 817 22.24 -10.53 -35.33
N ALA A 818 21.64 -11.04 -36.40
CA ALA A 818 22.31 -11.14 -37.71
C ALA A 818 22.65 -9.75 -38.28
N LEU A 819 21.75 -8.77 -38.12
CA LEU A 819 21.99 -7.37 -38.49
C LEU A 819 23.19 -6.79 -37.74
N THR A 820 23.18 -6.93 -36.38
CA THR A 820 24.27 -6.43 -35.53
C THR A 820 25.61 -7.04 -35.92
N ILE A 821 25.61 -8.35 -36.20
CA ILE A 821 26.83 -9.05 -36.65
C ILE A 821 27.30 -8.51 -37.99
N SER A 822 26.36 -8.31 -38.91
CA SER A 822 26.68 -7.75 -40.24
C SER A 822 27.22 -6.32 -40.12
N GLU A 823 26.67 -5.50 -39.26
CA GLU A 823 27.15 -4.14 -38.96
C GLU A 823 28.55 -4.14 -38.34
N MET A 824 28.80 -5.01 -37.38
CA MET A 824 30.11 -5.11 -36.71
C MET A 824 31.21 -5.54 -37.68
N GLU A 825 30.91 -6.38 -38.66
CA GLU A 825 31.90 -6.81 -39.60
C GLU A 825 32.10 -5.80 -40.74
N LEU A 826 31.04 -5.09 -41.13
CA LEU A 826 31.18 -3.96 -42.03
C LEU A 826 32.05 -2.84 -41.44
N GLN A 827 32.01 -2.66 -40.13
CA GLN A 827 32.91 -1.75 -39.42
C GLN A 827 34.36 -2.24 -39.40
N LYS A 828 34.59 -3.55 -39.50
CA LYS A 828 35.95 -4.13 -39.55
C LYS A 828 36.52 -4.17 -40.98
N LEU A 829 35.67 -4.05 -41.99
CA LEU A 829 36.13 -3.89 -43.40
C LEU A 829 36.56 -2.45 -43.58
N ASP A 830 37.83 -2.21 -43.37
CA ASP A 830 38.50 -0.94 -43.66
C ASP A 830 38.71 -0.83 -45.16
N VAL A 831 37.65 -0.66 -45.90
CA VAL A 831 37.72 -0.42 -47.37
C VAL A 831 37.97 1.08 -47.53
N GLN A 832 39.21 1.39 -47.85
CA GLN A 832 39.64 2.75 -48.14
C GLN A 832 39.11 3.22 -49.49
N ASP A 833 38.78 4.50 -49.58
CA ASP A 833 38.47 5.14 -50.87
C ASP A 833 39.72 5.04 -51.77
N PRO A 834 39.60 4.52 -52.99
CA PRO A 834 40.74 4.41 -53.89
C PRO A 834 41.38 5.77 -54.28
N ASN A 835 40.68 6.86 -54.05
CA ASN A 835 41.17 8.22 -54.32
C ASN A 835 41.65 8.97 -53.07
N ASP A 836 41.23 8.54 -51.90
CA ASP A 836 41.66 9.13 -50.60
C ASP A 836 41.72 8.06 -49.52
N ALA A 837 42.93 7.60 -49.24
CA ALA A 837 43.17 6.56 -48.25
C ALA A 837 42.82 6.97 -46.80
N THR A 838 42.47 8.21 -46.55
CA THR A 838 42.04 8.69 -45.22
C THR A 838 40.54 8.58 -44.99
N LEU A 839 39.78 8.30 -46.04
CA LEU A 839 38.34 8.17 -45.99
C LEU A 839 37.91 6.72 -46.19
N PRO A 840 37.07 6.16 -45.36
CA PRO A 840 36.50 4.84 -45.58
C PRO A 840 35.55 4.89 -46.81
N ASP A 841 35.76 4.02 -47.77
CA ASP A 841 34.87 3.86 -48.94
C ASP A 841 33.56 3.19 -48.47
N ARG A 842 32.69 3.98 -47.99
CA ARG A 842 31.38 3.52 -47.56
C ARG A 842 30.37 3.73 -48.69
N VAL A 843 29.93 2.63 -49.23
CA VAL A 843 28.78 2.52 -50.12
C VAL A 843 28.80 3.46 -51.33
N LYS A 844 29.29 2.97 -52.38
CA LYS A 844 29.29 3.66 -53.69
C LYS A 844 28.03 3.48 -54.52
N GLN A 845 27.06 2.78 -54.04
CA GLN A 845 25.85 2.49 -54.79
C GLN A 845 24.58 2.85 -54.07
N GLY A 846 23.76 3.64 -54.72
CA GLY A 846 22.45 4.01 -54.22
C GLY A 846 22.48 5.12 -53.19
N ILE A 847 21.32 5.43 -52.65
CA ILE A 847 21.12 6.37 -51.57
C ILE A 847 21.17 5.57 -50.26
N THR A 848 22.16 5.89 -49.45
CA THR A 848 22.28 5.26 -48.12
C THR A 848 21.74 6.12 -47.05
N GLY A 849 20.91 5.58 -46.18
CA GLY A 849 20.49 6.21 -44.96
C GLY A 849 21.50 6.03 -43.84
N ASP A 850 21.21 6.63 -42.72
CA ASP A 850 21.97 6.49 -41.50
C ASP A 850 22.08 5.04 -41.03
N THR A 851 23.12 4.76 -40.25
CA THR A 851 23.25 3.47 -39.59
C THR A 851 21.96 3.12 -38.84
N PHE A 852 21.48 1.93 -39.13
CA PHE A 852 20.33 1.42 -38.39
C PHE A 852 20.62 1.48 -36.90
N LYS A 853 19.90 2.28 -36.19
CA LYS A 853 19.90 2.18 -34.75
C LYS A 853 19.40 0.80 -34.41
N SER A 854 20.13 0.07 -33.60
CA SER A 854 19.74 -1.26 -33.11
C SER A 854 18.36 -1.10 -32.47
N ASN A 855 17.33 -1.33 -33.27
CA ASN A 855 16.06 -1.09 -32.76
C ASN A 855 15.22 -2.27 -32.80
N ILE A 856 15.08 -2.70 -31.68
CA ILE A 856 14.25 -3.81 -31.34
C ILE A 856 12.80 -3.41 -31.56
N GLN A 857 12.08 -4.21 -32.26
CA GLN A 857 10.65 -4.01 -32.47
C GLN A 857 9.86 -3.79 -31.18
N SER A 858 10.39 -4.19 -30.06
CA SER A 858 9.78 -3.98 -28.75
C SER A 858 9.76 -2.53 -28.30
N HIS A 859 10.60 -1.68 -28.84
CA HIS A 859 10.64 -0.28 -28.45
C HIS A 859 9.82 0.58 -29.39
N MET A 860 8.56 0.73 -29.04
CA MET A 860 7.62 1.59 -29.75
C MET A 860 7.98 3.07 -29.68
N THR A 861 8.90 3.46 -28.80
CA THR A 861 9.29 4.85 -28.56
C THR A 861 10.38 5.37 -29.46
N ASP A 862 11.19 4.48 -30.02
CA ASP A 862 12.20 4.90 -30.98
C ASP A 862 11.69 4.63 -32.41
N LEU A 863 11.21 5.68 -33.04
CA LEU A 863 10.52 5.59 -34.31
C LEU A 863 11.45 5.77 -35.54
N ASP A 864 12.74 6.03 -35.29
CA ASP A 864 13.59 6.43 -36.37
C ASP A 864 14.03 5.25 -37.26
N TYR A 865 14.48 4.15 -36.69
CA TYR A 865 14.86 2.97 -37.49
C TYR A 865 14.62 1.67 -36.73
N ARG A 866 13.99 0.73 -37.44
CA ARG A 866 13.94 -0.68 -37.03
C ARG A 866 14.41 -1.51 -38.21
N ALA A 867 15.23 -2.48 -37.95
CA ALA A 867 15.68 -3.40 -38.95
C ALA A 867 14.98 -4.75 -38.80
N ARG A 868 14.62 -5.33 -39.90
CA ARG A 868 14.05 -6.66 -39.98
C ARG A 868 14.91 -7.52 -40.91
N ILE A 869 15.33 -8.64 -40.41
CA ILE A 869 15.95 -9.68 -41.18
C ILE A 869 14.88 -10.68 -41.59
N ASP A 870 14.68 -10.81 -42.88
CA ASP A 870 13.81 -11.83 -43.43
C ASP A 870 14.69 -13.03 -43.83
N ARG A 871 14.66 -14.07 -43.00
CA ARG A 871 15.45 -15.29 -43.25
C ARG A 871 15.03 -16.04 -44.52
N LYS A 872 13.72 -15.93 -44.87
CA LYS A 872 13.21 -16.58 -46.10
C LYS A 872 13.68 -15.87 -47.33
N MET A 873 13.74 -14.56 -47.26
CA MET A 873 14.16 -13.71 -48.36
C MET A 873 15.67 -13.47 -48.38
N GLY A 874 16.40 -13.84 -47.33
CA GLY A 874 17.82 -13.53 -47.16
C GLY A 874 18.11 -12.03 -47.23
N SER A 875 17.24 -11.19 -46.69
CA SER A 875 17.38 -9.75 -46.80
C SER A 875 17.25 -9.06 -45.45
N VAL A 876 18.02 -8.00 -45.27
CA VAL A 876 17.90 -7.06 -44.15
C VAL A 876 17.23 -5.81 -44.68
N SER A 877 16.14 -5.42 -44.08
CA SER A 877 15.44 -4.20 -44.42
C SER A 877 15.12 -3.37 -43.20
N PRO A 878 15.33 -2.05 -43.26
CA PRO A 878 14.86 -1.17 -42.21
C PRO A 878 13.35 -1.13 -42.22
N MET A 879 12.75 -1.10 -41.04
CA MET A 879 11.32 -0.83 -40.92
C MET A 879 11.10 0.67 -40.97
N VAL A 880 10.43 1.13 -42.01
CA VAL A 880 10.01 2.51 -42.11
C VAL A 880 8.74 2.65 -41.26
N PHE A 881 8.84 3.37 -40.16
CA PHE A 881 7.64 3.85 -39.45
C PHE A 881 7.18 5.08 -40.19
N GLY A 882 5.89 5.13 -40.50
CA GLY A 882 5.28 6.27 -41.14
C GLY A 882 5.29 7.52 -40.25
N ARG A 883 6.46 8.09 -40.01
CA ARG A 883 6.51 9.51 -39.76
C ARG A 883 6.26 10.16 -41.10
N SER A 884 5.20 10.94 -41.19
CA SER A 884 5.02 11.86 -42.30
C SER A 884 6.07 12.97 -42.18
N ILE A 885 7.29 12.67 -42.64
CA ILE A 885 8.25 13.72 -42.86
C ILE A 885 8.00 14.12 -44.29
N THR A 886 7.54 15.33 -44.49
CA THR A 886 7.43 15.89 -45.82
C THR A 886 8.85 16.24 -46.27
N LEU A 887 9.39 15.44 -47.15
CA LEU A 887 10.64 15.73 -47.81
C LEU A 887 10.33 16.58 -49.07
N TYR A 888 11.06 17.62 -49.21
CA TYR A 888 11.06 18.41 -50.41
C TYR A 888 12.24 17.97 -51.29
N TYR A 889 11.94 17.53 -52.48
CA TYR A 889 12.92 17.19 -53.52
C TYR A 889 13.14 18.40 -54.42
N ASP A 890 14.38 18.88 -54.49
CA ASP A 890 14.78 19.92 -55.38
C ASP A 890 15.24 19.37 -56.73
N SER A 891 14.41 19.50 -57.73
CA SER A 891 14.69 19.02 -59.10
C SER A 891 15.80 19.82 -59.83
N ASP A 892 16.01 21.08 -59.42
CA ASP A 892 16.91 21.98 -60.11
C ASP A 892 18.37 21.73 -59.76
N THR A 893 18.62 21.33 -58.55
CA THR A 893 19.98 21.01 -58.06
C THR A 893 20.28 19.51 -58.07
N SER A 894 19.32 18.68 -58.36
CA SER A 894 19.48 17.22 -58.43
C SER A 894 19.81 16.74 -59.82
N SER A 895 20.67 15.77 -59.97
CA SER A 895 21.03 15.16 -61.26
C SER A 895 20.84 13.65 -61.22
N ASN A 896 20.32 13.11 -62.31
CA ASN A 896 20.11 11.64 -62.48
C ASN A 896 19.28 10.99 -61.40
N VAL A 897 18.38 11.73 -60.82
CA VAL A 897 17.37 11.25 -59.83
C VAL A 897 16.01 11.79 -60.22
N GLN A 898 14.98 11.09 -59.87
CA GLN A 898 13.60 11.50 -60.07
C GLN A 898 12.75 11.23 -58.82
N GLN A 899 11.77 12.08 -58.60
CA GLN A 899 10.79 11.86 -57.56
C GLN A 899 9.61 11.08 -58.13
N LYS A 900 9.21 10.04 -57.39
CA LYS A 900 8.00 9.27 -57.66
C LYS A 900 7.18 9.14 -56.38
N GLY A 901 6.14 9.93 -56.26
CA GLY A 901 5.40 10.08 -55.07
C GLY A 901 6.24 10.70 -53.96
N ASN A 902 6.36 10.05 -52.83
CA ASN A 902 7.16 10.51 -51.69
C ASN A 902 8.59 9.93 -51.64
N THR A 903 9.03 9.35 -52.71
CA THR A 903 10.31 8.65 -52.78
C THR A 903 11.15 9.24 -53.90
N VAL A 904 12.44 9.43 -53.67
CA VAL A 904 13.42 9.85 -54.65
C VAL A 904 14.18 8.61 -55.11
N TRP A 905 14.26 8.42 -56.41
CA TRP A 905 14.88 7.26 -57.04
C TRP A 905 16.00 7.70 -58.00
N PRO A 906 17.11 6.96 -58.04
CA PRO A 906 18.02 7.12 -59.15
C PRO A 906 17.32 6.76 -60.49
N THR A 907 17.66 7.45 -61.54
CA THR A 907 17.21 7.05 -62.88
C THR A 907 17.77 5.69 -63.23
N TYR A 908 16.91 4.81 -63.68
CA TYR A 908 17.28 3.45 -64.03
C TYR A 908 16.61 3.04 -65.34
N THR A 909 17.22 2.11 -66.00
CA THR A 909 16.64 1.44 -67.15
C THR A 909 16.19 0.05 -66.71
N GLU A 910 14.93 -0.24 -66.94
CA GLU A 910 14.40 -1.56 -66.62
C GLU A 910 14.78 -2.55 -67.69
N GLU A 911 15.44 -3.63 -67.35
CA GLU A 911 15.71 -4.76 -68.23
C GLU A 911 14.88 -5.95 -67.73
N VAL A 912 14.17 -6.58 -68.64
CA VAL A 912 13.34 -7.73 -68.29
C VAL A 912 14.23 -8.98 -68.36
N TYR A 913 14.62 -9.47 -67.14
CA TYR A 913 15.41 -10.72 -67.09
C TYR A 913 14.55 -11.97 -67.20
N ILE A 914 13.34 -11.91 -66.74
CA ILE A 914 12.40 -13.01 -66.78
C ILE A 914 11.05 -12.48 -67.24
N ASN A 915 10.55 -13.03 -68.33
CA ASN A 915 9.19 -12.74 -68.76
C ASN A 915 8.44 -14.07 -68.87
N GLN A 916 7.51 -14.27 -67.93
CA GLN A 916 6.63 -15.44 -67.93
C GLN A 916 5.16 -14.96 -67.99
N ASN A 917 4.45 -15.51 -68.95
CA ASN A 917 3.03 -15.21 -69.12
C ASN A 917 2.15 -15.80 -68.01
N VAL A 918 2.62 -16.87 -67.39
CA VAL A 918 2.02 -17.52 -66.23
C VAL A 918 3.15 -17.84 -65.29
N ALA A 919 3.24 -17.08 -64.21
CA ALA A 919 4.24 -17.27 -63.20
C ALA A 919 3.71 -18.17 -62.07
N SER A 920 4.40 -19.24 -61.78
CA SER A 920 4.16 -20.10 -60.67
C SER A 920 4.85 -19.60 -59.38
N LYS A 921 5.78 -18.64 -59.50
CA LYS A 921 6.57 -18.12 -58.40
C LYS A 921 7.03 -16.69 -58.68
N ALA A 922 6.93 -15.82 -57.70
CA ALA A 922 7.46 -14.48 -57.77
C ALA A 922 8.96 -14.46 -57.44
N ILE A 923 9.72 -13.69 -58.16
CA ILE A 923 11.15 -13.48 -57.93
C ILE A 923 11.33 -11.99 -57.58
N ASN A 924 11.90 -11.70 -56.44
CA ASN A 924 12.30 -10.36 -56.06
C ASN A 924 13.70 -10.05 -56.62
N VAL A 925 13.79 -9.00 -57.42
CA VAL A 925 15.06 -8.49 -57.88
C VAL A 925 15.40 -7.24 -57.11
N ASN A 926 16.50 -7.24 -56.37
CA ASN A 926 16.96 -6.05 -55.68
C ASN A 926 17.72 -5.13 -56.64
N GLN A 927 17.03 -4.09 -57.06
CA GLN A 927 17.56 -3.13 -58.04
C GLN A 927 18.74 -2.32 -57.49
N PHE A 928 18.78 -2.09 -56.19
CA PHE A 928 19.80 -1.24 -55.56
C PHE A 928 21.19 -1.87 -55.51
N GLU A 929 21.30 -3.17 -55.55
CA GLU A 929 22.59 -3.87 -55.61
C GLU A 929 23.16 -3.94 -56.99
N MET A 930 22.33 -3.79 -58.01
CA MET A 930 22.72 -3.96 -59.43
C MET A 930 23.08 -2.68 -60.13
N ASN A 931 22.66 -1.55 -59.61
CA ASN A 931 22.80 -0.25 -60.33
C ASN A 931 23.84 0.65 -59.64
N LYS A 932 24.84 1.03 -60.42
CA LYS A 932 25.68 2.20 -60.07
C LYS A 932 24.89 3.47 -60.33
N SER A 933 24.56 4.15 -59.27
CA SER A 933 23.92 5.43 -59.41
C SER A 933 24.98 6.53 -59.55
N VAL A 934 24.92 7.26 -60.65
CA VAL A 934 25.71 8.47 -60.83
C VAL A 934 24.73 9.64 -60.83
N GLY A 935 24.60 10.27 -59.75
CA GLY A 935 23.67 11.38 -59.57
C GLY A 935 23.76 11.99 -58.19
N SER A 936 23.21 13.15 -58.05
CA SER A 936 23.08 13.82 -56.76
C SER A 936 21.62 14.18 -56.49
N ALA A 937 21.16 14.01 -55.28
CA ALA A 937 19.85 14.43 -54.84
C ALA A 937 19.98 15.44 -53.70
N THR A 938 19.27 16.56 -53.84
CA THR A 938 19.11 17.52 -52.78
C THR A 938 17.73 17.36 -52.14
N ILE A 939 17.69 17.19 -50.87
CA ILE A 939 16.49 16.89 -50.08
C ILE A 939 16.39 17.83 -48.92
N GLU A 940 15.21 18.38 -48.73
CA GLU A 940 14.86 19.23 -47.59
C GLU A 940 13.79 18.52 -46.67
N PRO A 941 14.01 18.43 -45.41
CA PRO A 941 15.20 18.79 -44.64
C PRO A 941 16.38 17.86 -44.91
N PRO A 942 17.65 18.36 -44.87
CA PRO A 942 18.84 17.59 -45.15
C PRO A 942 19.12 16.55 -44.07
N ARG A 943 18.29 15.55 -44.01
CA ARG A 943 18.39 14.44 -43.07
C ARG A 943 18.21 13.15 -43.82
N ASP A 944 18.88 12.14 -43.34
CA ASP A 944 18.83 10.79 -43.84
C ASP A 944 17.45 10.16 -43.66
N ALA A 945 16.54 10.49 -44.55
CA ALA A 945 15.22 9.92 -44.62
C ALA A 945 15.15 8.69 -45.52
N PHE A 946 16.29 8.26 -45.97
CA PHE A 946 16.40 7.10 -46.87
C PHE A 946 16.71 5.83 -46.12
N THR A 947 16.16 4.77 -46.61
CA THR A 947 16.42 3.43 -46.10
C THR A 947 17.12 2.62 -47.15
N THR A 948 18.16 1.92 -46.72
CA THR A 948 18.88 0.99 -47.59
C THR A 948 18.49 -0.44 -47.26
N ARG A 949 18.19 -1.21 -48.24
CA ARG A 949 17.96 -2.63 -48.10
C ARG A 949 19.26 -3.36 -48.43
N LYS A 950 19.77 -4.11 -47.49
CA LYS A 950 20.88 -5.02 -47.67
C LYS A 950 20.37 -6.42 -47.89
N LYS A 951 20.94 -7.11 -48.84
CA LYS A 951 20.72 -8.52 -49.01
C LYS A 951 21.62 -9.29 -48.07
N VAL A 952 21.04 -10.20 -47.33
CA VAL A 952 21.74 -11.11 -46.43
C VAL A 952 21.60 -12.52 -47.00
N ASP A 953 22.67 -13.26 -47.00
CA ASP A 953 22.62 -14.65 -47.47
C ASP A 953 21.68 -15.46 -46.58
N ALA A 954 20.75 -16.17 -47.20
CA ALA A 954 19.77 -16.98 -46.53
C ALA A 954 20.34 -18.25 -45.85
N ASN A 955 21.58 -18.58 -46.11
CA ASN A 955 22.20 -19.82 -45.65
C ASN A 955 22.99 -19.67 -44.34
N TYR A 956 22.92 -18.57 -43.66
CA TYR A 956 23.60 -18.45 -42.38
C TYR A 956 22.76 -19.01 -41.24
N GLU A 957 23.43 -19.45 -40.21
CA GLU A 957 22.82 -19.85 -38.94
C GLU A 957 23.20 -18.89 -37.83
N LEU A 958 22.19 -18.45 -37.09
CA LEU A 958 22.40 -17.63 -35.92
C LEU A 958 22.74 -18.49 -34.71
N GLY A 959 23.63 -18.05 -33.90
CA GLY A 959 23.93 -18.69 -32.61
C GLY A 959 25.33 -19.24 -32.45
N THR A 960 26.10 -19.43 -33.51
CA THR A 960 27.51 -19.82 -33.41
C THR A 960 28.44 -18.76 -33.93
N THR A 961 29.64 -18.70 -33.38
CA THR A 961 30.65 -17.70 -33.82
C THR A 961 31.07 -17.90 -35.24
N ALA A 962 31.09 -19.14 -35.73
CA ALA A 962 31.43 -19.47 -37.09
C ALA A 962 30.34 -19.01 -38.06
N ALA A 963 29.08 -19.23 -37.75
CA ALA A 963 27.97 -18.77 -38.55
C ALA A 963 27.95 -17.23 -38.71
N ARG A 964 28.39 -16.53 -37.70
CA ARG A 964 28.50 -15.06 -37.75
C ARG A 964 29.51 -14.60 -38.81
N ALA A 965 30.65 -15.27 -38.86
CA ALA A 965 31.67 -14.93 -39.86
C ALA A 965 31.16 -15.19 -41.27
N GLU A 966 30.38 -16.21 -41.47
CA GLU A 966 29.81 -16.54 -42.78
C GLU A 966 28.76 -15.53 -43.24
N ILE A 967 27.95 -15.02 -42.31
CA ILE A 967 26.97 -14.01 -42.68
C ILE A 967 27.63 -12.80 -43.35
N ASN A 968 28.74 -12.40 -42.80
CA ASN A 968 29.39 -11.19 -43.28
C ASN A 968 30.04 -11.33 -44.62
N THR A 969 30.63 -12.45 -44.84
CA THR A 969 31.27 -12.70 -46.13
C THR A 969 30.28 -12.88 -47.27
N LYS A 970 29.04 -13.28 -46.92
CA LYS A 970 28.04 -13.63 -47.95
C LYS A 970 26.90 -12.60 -48.03
N SER A 971 26.80 -11.75 -47.01
CA SER A 971 25.65 -10.84 -46.94
C SER A 971 25.64 -9.73 -47.95
N VAL A 972 26.77 -9.41 -48.53
CA VAL A 972 26.89 -8.37 -49.53
C VAL A 972 27.25 -9.00 -50.86
N SER A 973 26.29 -9.58 -51.53
CA SER A 973 26.48 -10.07 -52.90
C SER A 973 26.16 -8.96 -53.85
N SER A 974 27.11 -8.68 -54.71
CA SER A 974 26.85 -7.80 -55.86
C SER A 974 25.87 -8.42 -56.84
N GLN A 975 25.57 -9.69 -56.65
CA GLN A 975 24.68 -10.48 -57.54
C GLN A 975 23.33 -10.73 -56.89
N GLY A 976 22.88 -9.73 -56.27
CA GLY A 976 21.82 -9.63 -55.38
C GLY A 976 20.58 -10.44 -55.53
N ASN A 977 20.27 -10.94 -56.58
CA ASN A 977 19.04 -11.66 -56.83
C ASN A 977 19.19 -13.17 -56.92
N GLU A 978 20.45 -13.67 -56.86
CA GLU A 978 20.64 -15.09 -57.06
C GLU A 978 19.95 -16.00 -56.08
N ASN A 979 19.77 -15.53 -54.85
CA ASN A 979 19.18 -16.31 -53.79
C ASN A 979 17.86 -15.77 -53.28
N PHE A 980 17.35 -14.74 -53.95
CA PHE A 980 16.04 -14.29 -53.73
C PHE A 980 15.03 -15.14 -54.43
N ASP A 981 14.92 -16.29 -53.90
CA ASP A 981 13.76 -17.07 -54.21
C ASP A 981 12.59 -16.40 -53.53
N GLY A 982 11.84 -15.65 -54.21
CA GLY A 982 10.74 -14.90 -53.75
C GLY A 982 9.60 -15.68 -53.16
N GLY A 983 9.94 -16.83 -52.71
CA GLY A 983 9.00 -17.61 -51.93
C GLY A 983 8.76 -16.95 -50.58
N LEU A 984 8.08 -15.96 -50.52
CA LEU A 984 7.52 -15.31 -49.41
C LEU A 984 6.68 -15.26 -48.59
#